data_d2b90c3c963bcf0b053ff8bebc332036
#
_entry.id   d2b90c3c963bcf0b053ff8bebc332036
#
_cell.length_a   1.000
_cell.length_b   1.000
_cell.length_c   1.000
_cell.angle_alpha   90.00
_cell.angle_beta   90.00
_cell.angle_gamma   90.00
#
_symmetry.space_group_name_H-M   'P 1'
#
loop_
_entity.id
_entity.type
_entity.pdbx_description
1 polymer ?
#
loop_
_entity_poly.entity_id
_entity_poly.type
_entity_poly.pdbx_seq_one_letter_code
_entity_poly.pdbx_strand_id
1 'polypeptide(L)'
;MRIKASNVNQPSWKPVTVKSNVPAELSKLSELAHNMWWAWNHSARSLFRSLDDKLFDECGGNPVLLLERLSFEKMEKLTKDKAVINKMNEVYAEFRQYMDVEPDKKRASVAYLCMEYGLNQVLKIYSGGLGILAGDYLKEASDSNVDMCAVGFLYRYGYFTQTLSMAGEQVANYEAQNFGSLPIEQEMNADGTPLVIDVPYMDYYVHAYVWRVNVGRIKLYLLDTDNEMNSQFDRSITHALYGGDWENRLKQEILLGIGGVLMLKKLGIEKDVYHCNEGHAALCNVQRLVDYVKAGMSFTQALELVRASSLYTVHTPVPAGHDYFDEGLFGKYMSGYPQLLGISWDEFIGMGRMNPEDHNERFCMSTFACNTSQEVNGVSWLHGEVSKKMFAGIWNGYYPEESHVGYVTNGVHFPTWCANEWRKLFAKHFSANHLGDQSNQSIWEAIYNVSDEEVWKTRMELKTKLVNYIREQFRDNWLKNQGDPSRVVSLMEKINPNALLIGFGRRFATYKRAHLLFTDLERLEKIVNNPNYPVQFLYTGKAHPADGAGQGLIKRIYEISQMPQFLGKIIFLENYDMQLARRLISGVDIWMNTPTRPLEASGTSGEKALMNGVVNLSVLDGWWLEGYREGAGWALTEKRTYQNQSYQDQLDAATIYSLLENEIMPLYYARNAKGYSAGWIKVVKNSIAQIAPHYTMKRQLDDYYSKFYNNLRDRSNLLKANGNKLALEIAEWKENVANAWDAINVVSIKKEEAVVNGNLIAGNKYDIEIVVDEAGLNDAVGIELVTLITDKEGVDHVYNIDQFKMVSNEGNLFTFKATHSIDNAGSFKVCYRMYPKNENLPHRQDFCYVKWFV
;
A
#
# COMPACT_ATOMS: atom_id res chain seq x y z
N MET A 1 -41.69 -57.18 16.32
CA MET A 1 -40.97 -57.53 15.07
C MET A 1 -39.69 -56.69 15.02
N ARG A 2 -38.50 -57.29 15.12
CA ARG A 2 -37.22 -56.53 14.96
C ARG A 2 -36.87 -56.50 13.48
N ILE A 3 -36.94 -55.36 12.87
CA ILE A 3 -36.42 -55.16 11.52
C ILE A 3 -34.90 -55.26 11.61
N LYS A 4 -34.29 -56.28 11.07
CA LYS A 4 -32.84 -56.35 10.90
C LYS A 4 -32.52 -55.57 9.61
N ALA A 5 -31.88 -54.39 9.75
CA ALA A 5 -31.26 -53.76 8.62
C ALA A 5 -30.07 -54.61 8.12
N SER A 6 -30.12 -55.06 6.88
CA SER A 6 -29.06 -55.79 6.22
C SER A 6 -28.07 -54.79 5.62
N ASN A 7 -26.78 -55.04 5.77
CA ASN A 7 -25.76 -54.20 5.15
C ASN A 7 -25.84 -54.18 3.61
N VAL A 8 -26.54 -55.15 3.01
CA VAL A 8 -26.82 -55.21 1.55
C VAL A 8 -27.75 -54.09 1.10
N ASN A 9 -28.50 -53.45 2.04
CA ASN A 9 -29.45 -52.38 1.73
C ASN A 9 -28.84 -50.99 1.89
N GLN A 10 -27.54 -50.91 2.24
CA GLN A 10 -26.84 -49.65 2.28
C GLN A 10 -26.14 -49.38 0.96
N PRO A 11 -26.33 -48.21 0.33
CA PRO A 11 -25.65 -47.89 -0.90
C PRO A 11 -24.15 -47.73 -0.67
N SER A 12 -23.36 -48.32 -1.57
CA SER A 12 -21.94 -48.08 -1.63
C SER A 12 -21.68 -46.96 -2.65
N TRP A 13 -21.35 -45.76 -2.13
CA TRP A 13 -21.11 -44.58 -2.98
C TRP A 13 -19.72 -44.63 -3.60
N LYS A 14 -19.64 -44.48 -4.92
CA LYS A 14 -18.38 -44.29 -5.63
C LYS A 14 -18.23 -42.79 -5.95
N PRO A 15 -17.19 -42.08 -5.51
CA PRO A 15 -16.99 -40.70 -5.91
C PRO A 15 -16.68 -40.63 -7.42
N VAL A 16 -17.35 -39.69 -8.10
CA VAL A 16 -17.14 -39.39 -9.52
C VAL A 16 -16.92 -37.91 -9.66
N THR A 17 -15.83 -37.52 -10.32
CA THR A 17 -15.55 -36.11 -10.67
C THR A 17 -15.99 -35.90 -12.12
N VAL A 18 -16.88 -34.94 -12.35
CA VAL A 18 -17.30 -34.51 -13.68
C VAL A 18 -16.68 -33.11 -13.92
N LYS A 19 -15.87 -33.01 -14.94
CA LYS A 19 -15.29 -31.73 -15.36
C LYS A 19 -16.24 -31.01 -16.30
N SER A 20 -16.28 -29.68 -16.21
CA SER A 20 -17.00 -28.84 -17.17
C SER A 20 -16.41 -29.01 -18.56
N ASN A 21 -17.28 -28.95 -19.56
CA ASN A 21 -16.89 -29.01 -20.97
C ASN A 21 -17.35 -27.73 -21.67
N VAL A 22 -16.40 -26.85 -21.96
CA VAL A 22 -16.68 -25.62 -22.70
C VAL A 22 -16.58 -25.95 -24.20
N PRO A 23 -17.66 -25.79 -24.96
CA PRO A 23 -17.63 -26.02 -26.40
C PRO A 23 -16.57 -25.20 -27.12
N ALA A 24 -16.03 -25.72 -28.22
CA ALA A 24 -14.95 -25.08 -28.97
C ALA A 24 -15.30 -23.65 -29.45
N GLU A 25 -16.57 -23.43 -29.80
CA GLU A 25 -17.11 -22.14 -30.23
C GLU A 25 -17.05 -21.07 -29.12
N LEU A 26 -17.02 -21.50 -27.83
CA LEU A 26 -16.96 -20.67 -26.64
C LEU A 26 -15.56 -20.67 -25.98
N SER A 27 -14.56 -21.29 -26.59
CA SER A 27 -13.22 -21.48 -26.00
C SER A 27 -12.55 -20.17 -25.57
N LYS A 28 -12.82 -19.05 -26.25
CA LYS A 28 -12.35 -17.71 -25.92
C LYS A 28 -12.76 -17.24 -24.51
N LEU A 29 -13.91 -17.73 -24.00
CA LEU A 29 -14.38 -17.42 -22.65
C LEU A 29 -13.41 -17.95 -21.58
N SER A 30 -12.78 -19.10 -21.80
CA SER A 30 -11.84 -19.68 -20.84
C SER A 30 -10.59 -18.81 -20.67
N GLU A 31 -10.01 -18.31 -21.76
CA GLU A 31 -8.86 -17.40 -21.70
C GLU A 31 -9.23 -16.07 -21.02
N LEU A 32 -10.38 -15.49 -21.41
CA LEU A 32 -10.88 -14.27 -20.78
C LEU A 32 -11.14 -14.45 -19.27
N ALA A 33 -11.68 -15.61 -18.85
CA ALA A 33 -12.00 -15.90 -17.45
C ALA A 33 -10.73 -16.03 -16.58
N HIS A 34 -9.65 -16.59 -17.12
CA HIS A 34 -8.39 -16.78 -16.42
C HIS A 34 -7.44 -15.57 -16.45
N ASN A 35 -7.82 -14.48 -17.14
CA ASN A 35 -7.09 -13.23 -17.08
C ASN A 35 -7.89 -12.18 -16.30
N MET A 36 -7.32 -11.68 -15.20
CA MET A 36 -7.98 -10.71 -14.32
C MET A 36 -8.34 -9.38 -14.99
N TRP A 37 -7.99 -9.16 -16.26
CA TRP A 37 -8.39 -7.97 -17.03
C TRP A 37 -9.89 -7.70 -16.95
N TRP A 38 -10.73 -8.75 -16.92
CA TRP A 38 -12.17 -8.62 -16.72
C TRP A 38 -12.54 -7.88 -15.41
N ALA A 39 -11.67 -7.88 -14.39
CA ALA A 39 -11.96 -7.25 -13.11
C ALA A 39 -12.11 -5.72 -13.21
N TRP A 40 -11.48 -5.09 -14.19
CA TRP A 40 -11.59 -3.64 -14.44
C TRP A 40 -12.08 -3.29 -15.85
N ASN A 41 -12.28 -4.26 -16.71
CA ASN A 41 -12.90 -4.04 -18.01
C ASN A 41 -14.41 -4.30 -17.95
N HIS A 42 -15.19 -3.26 -18.22
CA HIS A 42 -16.64 -3.34 -18.12
C HIS A 42 -17.26 -4.25 -19.18
N SER A 43 -16.74 -4.22 -20.42
CA SER A 43 -17.24 -5.04 -21.53
C SER A 43 -17.08 -6.52 -21.23
N ALA A 44 -15.93 -6.93 -20.68
CA ALA A 44 -15.67 -8.31 -20.28
C ALA A 44 -16.58 -8.77 -19.14
N ARG A 45 -16.77 -7.97 -18.09
CA ARG A 45 -17.74 -8.31 -17.02
C ARG A 45 -19.15 -8.42 -17.52
N SER A 46 -19.57 -7.51 -18.40
CA SER A 46 -20.90 -7.52 -19.01
C SER A 46 -21.11 -8.75 -19.90
N LEU A 47 -20.04 -9.24 -20.56
CA LEU A 47 -20.09 -10.48 -21.32
C LEU A 47 -20.41 -11.67 -20.40
N PHE A 48 -19.62 -11.87 -19.32
CA PHE A 48 -19.86 -12.98 -18.40
C PHE A 48 -21.24 -12.91 -17.74
N ARG A 49 -21.68 -11.75 -17.33
CA ARG A 49 -23.01 -11.55 -16.78
C ARG A 49 -24.12 -11.91 -17.76
N SER A 50 -23.93 -11.64 -19.06
CA SER A 50 -24.92 -11.95 -20.10
C SER A 50 -25.07 -13.44 -20.41
N LEU A 51 -24.14 -14.28 -19.96
CA LEU A 51 -24.26 -15.74 -20.09
C LEU A 51 -25.34 -16.30 -19.18
N ASP A 52 -25.36 -15.85 -17.92
CA ASP A 52 -26.40 -16.14 -16.94
C ASP A 52 -26.27 -15.15 -15.76
N ASP A 53 -27.12 -14.15 -15.70
CA ASP A 53 -27.04 -13.05 -14.74
C ASP A 53 -27.17 -13.52 -13.28
N LYS A 54 -28.16 -14.41 -13.03
CA LYS A 54 -28.42 -14.94 -11.68
C LYS A 54 -27.27 -15.84 -11.21
N LEU A 55 -26.83 -16.77 -12.05
CA LEU A 55 -25.73 -17.67 -11.73
C LEU A 55 -24.42 -16.91 -11.53
N PHE A 56 -24.18 -15.84 -12.30
CA PHE A 56 -23.00 -14.98 -12.13
C PHE A 56 -22.96 -14.33 -10.75
N ASP A 57 -24.11 -13.85 -10.25
CA ASP A 57 -24.22 -13.32 -8.89
C ASP A 57 -24.05 -14.42 -7.83
N GLU A 58 -24.63 -15.60 -8.03
CA GLU A 58 -24.45 -16.78 -7.15
C GLU A 58 -22.97 -17.25 -7.10
N CYS A 59 -22.22 -17.04 -8.17
CA CYS A 59 -20.77 -17.29 -8.25
C CYS A 59 -19.93 -16.13 -7.66
N GLY A 60 -20.53 -15.13 -7.05
CA GLY A 60 -19.83 -13.96 -6.50
C GLY A 60 -19.10 -13.13 -7.57
N GLY A 61 -19.53 -13.21 -8.84
CA GLY A 61 -18.89 -12.54 -9.96
C GLY A 61 -17.62 -13.21 -10.45
N ASN A 62 -17.41 -14.49 -10.13
CA ASN A 62 -16.26 -15.28 -10.58
C ASN A 62 -16.55 -15.94 -11.94
N PRO A 63 -15.92 -15.52 -13.04
CA PRO A 63 -16.20 -16.07 -14.35
C PRO A 63 -15.71 -17.52 -14.54
N VAL A 64 -14.66 -17.94 -13.84
CA VAL A 64 -14.18 -19.33 -13.89
C VAL A 64 -15.22 -20.25 -13.26
N LEU A 65 -15.69 -19.90 -12.07
CA LEU A 65 -16.74 -20.68 -11.39
C LEU A 65 -18.07 -20.65 -12.15
N LEU A 66 -18.39 -19.53 -12.81
CA LEU A 66 -19.56 -19.45 -13.71
C LEU A 66 -19.46 -20.50 -14.82
N LEU A 67 -18.34 -20.57 -15.53
CA LEU A 67 -18.12 -21.52 -16.62
C LEU A 67 -18.17 -22.97 -16.14
N GLU A 68 -17.69 -23.22 -14.90
CA GLU A 68 -17.78 -24.57 -14.30
C GLU A 68 -19.23 -24.98 -13.95
N ARG A 69 -20.07 -24.03 -13.52
CA ARG A 69 -21.43 -24.29 -13.07
C ARG A 69 -22.49 -24.20 -14.17
N LEU A 70 -22.19 -23.57 -15.30
CA LEU A 70 -23.07 -23.58 -16.44
C LEU A 70 -23.30 -25.02 -16.90
N SER A 71 -24.56 -25.43 -17.04
CA SER A 71 -24.88 -26.75 -17.58
C SER A 71 -24.45 -26.88 -19.03
N PHE A 72 -24.08 -28.09 -19.47
CA PHE A 72 -23.69 -28.35 -20.86
C PHE A 72 -24.82 -27.97 -21.83
N GLU A 73 -26.08 -28.26 -21.50
CA GLU A 73 -27.25 -27.85 -22.29
C GLU A 73 -27.34 -26.32 -22.46
N LYS A 74 -27.04 -25.55 -21.38
CA LYS A 74 -27.00 -24.09 -21.46
C LYS A 74 -25.87 -23.61 -22.34
N MET A 75 -24.71 -24.23 -22.24
CA MET A 75 -23.56 -23.89 -23.11
C MET A 75 -23.86 -24.20 -24.57
N GLU A 76 -24.51 -25.34 -24.91
CA GLU A 76 -24.94 -25.63 -26.26
C GLU A 76 -25.94 -24.60 -26.82
N LYS A 77 -26.84 -24.09 -25.97
CA LYS A 77 -27.75 -22.99 -26.38
C LYS A 77 -26.96 -21.71 -26.69
N LEU A 78 -25.96 -21.38 -25.85
CA LEU A 78 -25.11 -20.18 -26.05
C LEU A 78 -24.30 -20.26 -27.36
N THR A 79 -23.86 -21.45 -27.82
CA THR A 79 -23.16 -21.59 -29.10
C THR A 79 -24.02 -21.20 -30.31
N LYS A 80 -25.36 -21.28 -30.18
CA LYS A 80 -26.34 -20.93 -31.18
C LYS A 80 -26.83 -19.49 -31.07
N ASP A 81 -26.51 -18.80 -29.98
CA ASP A 81 -26.90 -17.42 -29.75
C ASP A 81 -25.89 -16.46 -30.44
N LYS A 82 -26.31 -15.91 -31.60
CA LYS A 82 -25.47 -14.99 -32.36
C LYS A 82 -25.09 -13.73 -31.59
N ALA A 83 -25.94 -13.25 -30.68
CA ALA A 83 -25.66 -12.04 -29.91
C ALA A 83 -24.53 -12.31 -28.93
N VAL A 84 -24.53 -13.45 -28.24
CA VAL A 84 -23.48 -13.87 -27.32
C VAL A 84 -22.16 -14.09 -28.05
N ILE A 85 -22.21 -14.83 -29.20
CA ILE A 85 -21.00 -15.10 -30.00
C ILE A 85 -20.39 -13.78 -30.50
N ASN A 86 -21.18 -12.86 -31.02
CA ASN A 86 -20.69 -11.56 -31.51
C ASN A 86 -20.06 -10.77 -30.37
N LYS A 87 -20.74 -10.64 -29.24
CA LYS A 87 -20.23 -9.93 -28.05
C LYS A 87 -18.94 -10.57 -27.54
N MET A 88 -18.85 -11.90 -27.46
CA MET A 88 -17.61 -12.59 -27.08
C MET A 88 -16.48 -12.26 -28.05
N ASN A 89 -16.74 -12.28 -29.35
CA ASN A 89 -15.72 -11.98 -30.36
C ASN A 89 -15.25 -10.51 -30.29
N GLU A 90 -16.16 -9.56 -30.04
CA GLU A 90 -15.82 -8.14 -29.85
C GLU A 90 -14.94 -7.95 -28.62
N VAL A 91 -15.34 -8.51 -27.48
CA VAL A 91 -14.57 -8.41 -26.21
C VAL A 91 -13.23 -9.10 -26.34
N TYR A 92 -13.18 -10.27 -27.01
CA TYR A 92 -11.92 -10.97 -27.21
C TYR A 92 -10.98 -10.22 -28.17
N ALA A 93 -11.51 -9.55 -29.20
CA ALA A 93 -10.71 -8.69 -30.07
C ALA A 93 -10.13 -7.48 -29.30
N GLU A 94 -10.93 -6.84 -28.45
CA GLU A 94 -10.47 -5.77 -27.54
C GLU A 94 -9.36 -6.28 -26.61
N PHE A 95 -9.55 -7.47 -26.04
CA PHE A 95 -8.57 -8.12 -25.15
C PHE A 95 -7.26 -8.41 -25.89
N ARG A 96 -7.31 -8.97 -27.11
CA ARG A 96 -6.09 -9.24 -27.89
C ARG A 96 -5.39 -7.95 -28.30
N GLN A 97 -6.12 -6.92 -28.70
CA GLN A 97 -5.54 -5.60 -28.97
C GLN A 97 -4.84 -5.02 -27.75
N TYR A 98 -5.40 -5.24 -26.55
CA TYR A 98 -4.78 -4.84 -25.31
C TYR A 98 -3.53 -5.66 -24.98
N MET A 99 -3.58 -6.99 -25.14
CA MET A 99 -2.51 -7.90 -24.76
C MET A 99 -1.32 -7.91 -25.74
N ASP A 100 -1.57 -7.77 -27.04
CA ASP A 100 -0.57 -8.01 -28.10
C ASP A 100 0.28 -6.76 -28.38
N VAL A 101 0.73 -6.10 -27.33
CA VAL A 101 1.61 -4.91 -27.39
C VAL A 101 2.87 -5.18 -26.60
N GLU A 102 4.04 -4.99 -27.21
CA GLU A 102 5.32 -5.13 -26.52
C GLU A 102 5.47 -4.10 -25.38
N PRO A 103 6.07 -4.51 -24.25
CA PRO A 103 6.31 -3.61 -23.13
C PRO A 103 7.21 -2.42 -23.49
N ASP A 104 7.03 -1.31 -22.79
CA ASP A 104 7.90 -0.14 -22.93
C ASP A 104 9.31 -0.43 -22.37
N LYS A 105 10.24 -0.75 -23.27
CA LYS A 105 11.64 -1.07 -22.96
C LYS A 105 12.48 0.13 -22.50
N LYS A 106 11.94 1.36 -22.58
CA LYS A 106 12.66 2.55 -22.08
C LYS A 106 12.55 2.67 -20.55
N ARG A 107 11.54 2.05 -19.97
CA ARG A 107 11.34 2.00 -18.53
C ARG A 107 12.05 0.80 -17.93
N ALA A 108 12.52 0.93 -16.69
CA ALA A 108 13.16 -0.15 -15.94
C ALA A 108 12.20 -1.34 -15.77
N SER A 109 12.71 -2.56 -15.81
CA SER A 109 11.96 -3.75 -15.45
C SER A 109 11.96 -3.94 -13.92
N VAL A 110 10.83 -4.38 -13.34
CA VAL A 110 10.63 -4.41 -11.90
C VAL A 110 10.10 -5.75 -11.43
N ALA A 111 10.69 -6.28 -10.35
CA ALA A 111 10.11 -7.34 -9.53
C ALA A 111 9.52 -6.71 -8.27
N TYR A 112 8.21 -6.85 -8.08
CA TYR A 112 7.44 -6.25 -6.99
C TYR A 112 7.03 -7.33 -5.99
N LEU A 113 7.48 -7.21 -4.73
CA LEU A 113 7.25 -8.22 -3.69
C LEU A 113 6.33 -7.66 -2.61
N CYS A 114 5.24 -8.35 -2.34
CA CYS A 114 4.27 -8.01 -1.30
C CYS A 114 3.54 -9.25 -0.78
N MET A 115 3.16 -9.26 0.50
CA MET A 115 2.40 -10.36 1.10
C MET A 115 0.95 -10.45 0.63
N GLU A 116 0.38 -9.37 0.11
CA GLU A 116 -1.04 -9.31 -0.22
C GLU A 116 -1.30 -8.48 -1.48
N TYR A 117 -2.31 -8.92 -2.25
CA TYR A 117 -2.74 -8.26 -3.48
C TYR A 117 -4.26 -8.25 -3.59
N GLY A 118 -4.87 -7.08 -3.52
CA GLY A 118 -6.31 -6.87 -3.66
C GLY A 118 -6.70 -6.65 -5.13
N LEU A 119 -6.87 -7.73 -5.88
CA LEU A 119 -7.24 -7.66 -7.30
C LEU A 119 -8.76 -7.63 -7.51
N ASN A 120 -9.46 -8.53 -6.85
CA ASN A 120 -10.90 -8.67 -6.86
C ASN A 120 -11.35 -9.50 -5.66
N GLN A 121 -12.63 -9.39 -5.26
CA GLN A 121 -13.21 -10.15 -4.14
C GLN A 121 -13.20 -11.68 -4.35
N VAL A 122 -13.10 -12.14 -5.58
CA VAL A 122 -13.09 -13.59 -5.90
C VAL A 122 -11.78 -14.26 -5.52
N LEU A 123 -10.68 -13.51 -5.41
CA LEU A 123 -9.36 -14.02 -5.05
C LEU A 123 -8.96 -13.45 -3.68
N LYS A 124 -9.07 -14.29 -2.64
CA LYS A 124 -8.90 -13.87 -1.24
C LYS A 124 -7.42 -13.88 -0.83
N ILE A 125 -6.63 -13.01 -1.41
CA ILE A 125 -5.19 -12.85 -1.12
C ILE A 125 -4.85 -11.44 -0.62
N TYR A 126 -5.79 -10.75 -0.01
CA TYR A 126 -5.62 -9.43 0.59
C TYR A 126 -6.48 -9.28 1.86
N SER A 127 -6.11 -8.34 2.72
CA SER A 127 -6.87 -8.00 3.92
C SER A 127 -7.35 -6.55 3.95
N GLY A 128 -6.51 -5.61 3.53
CA GLY A 128 -6.77 -4.19 3.68
C GLY A 128 -6.11 -3.31 2.62
N GLY A 129 -5.81 -2.07 3.02
CA GLY A 129 -5.34 -1.01 2.13
C GLY A 129 -4.03 -1.31 1.42
N LEU A 130 -3.10 -1.99 2.09
CA LEU A 130 -1.82 -2.38 1.50
C LEU A 130 -2.02 -3.31 0.30
N GLY A 131 -2.86 -4.33 0.45
CA GLY A 131 -3.14 -5.28 -0.63
C GLY A 131 -3.93 -4.65 -1.77
N ILE A 132 -4.89 -3.78 -1.46
CA ILE A 132 -5.65 -3.03 -2.48
C ILE A 132 -4.70 -2.14 -3.28
N LEU A 133 -3.77 -1.44 -2.63
CA LEU A 133 -2.75 -0.65 -3.30
C LEU A 133 -1.89 -1.50 -4.23
N ALA A 134 -1.38 -2.63 -3.73
CA ALA A 134 -0.56 -3.54 -4.53
C ALA A 134 -1.33 -4.10 -5.74
N GLY A 135 -2.61 -4.46 -5.56
CA GLY A 135 -3.47 -4.90 -6.66
C GLY A 135 -3.71 -3.81 -7.70
N ASP A 136 -4.04 -2.60 -7.27
CA ASP A 136 -4.20 -1.43 -8.14
C ASP A 136 -2.91 -1.12 -8.89
N TYR A 137 -1.76 -1.27 -8.23
CA TYR A 137 -0.44 -1.04 -8.82
C TYR A 137 -0.17 -2.00 -9.99
N LEU A 138 -0.47 -3.30 -9.83
CA LEU A 138 -0.32 -4.28 -10.90
C LEU A 138 -1.28 -4.02 -12.08
N LYS A 139 -2.51 -3.60 -11.80
CA LYS A 139 -3.48 -3.24 -12.84
C LYS A 139 -3.00 -2.06 -13.66
N GLU A 140 -2.49 -1.01 -13.01
CA GLU A 140 -1.93 0.14 -13.71
C GLU A 140 -0.64 -0.20 -14.45
N ALA A 141 0.21 -1.02 -13.88
CA ALA A 141 1.41 -1.52 -14.56
C ALA A 141 1.04 -2.25 -15.85
N SER A 142 -0.06 -3.00 -15.83
CA SER A 142 -0.63 -3.63 -17.02
C SER A 142 -1.16 -2.60 -18.02
N ASP A 143 -1.97 -1.64 -17.57
CA ASP A 143 -2.55 -0.60 -18.45
C ASP A 143 -1.47 0.32 -19.05
N SER A 144 -0.43 0.64 -18.29
CA SER A 144 0.75 1.41 -18.74
C SER A 144 1.78 0.56 -19.49
N ASN A 145 1.53 -0.73 -19.65
CA ASN A 145 2.37 -1.69 -20.41
C ASN A 145 3.85 -1.64 -20.03
N VAL A 146 4.16 -1.66 -18.73
CA VAL A 146 5.53 -1.73 -18.22
C VAL A 146 5.99 -3.17 -17.99
N ASP A 147 7.28 -3.43 -18.09
CA ASP A 147 7.85 -4.74 -17.80
C ASP A 147 7.96 -4.95 -16.28
N MET A 148 6.95 -5.59 -15.71
CA MET A 148 6.85 -5.88 -14.29
C MET A 148 6.37 -7.30 -14.05
N CYS A 149 6.89 -7.94 -13.01
CA CYS A 149 6.30 -9.13 -12.42
C CYS A 149 6.14 -8.92 -10.92
N ALA A 150 5.32 -9.74 -10.28
CA ALA A 150 5.06 -9.63 -8.85
C ALA A 150 5.14 -11.00 -8.17
N VAL A 151 5.42 -10.98 -6.87
CA VAL A 151 5.58 -12.17 -6.02
C VAL A 151 4.73 -12.02 -4.77
N GLY A 152 4.00 -13.07 -4.43
CA GLY A 152 3.16 -13.14 -3.24
C GLY A 152 2.84 -14.57 -2.83
N PHE A 153 1.74 -14.73 -2.10
CA PHE A 153 1.27 -16.03 -1.61
C PHE A 153 -0.11 -16.37 -2.14
N LEU A 154 -0.36 -17.66 -2.35
CA LEU A 154 -1.70 -18.20 -2.53
C LEU A 154 -2.18 -18.75 -1.20
N TYR A 155 -3.02 -18.01 -0.51
CA TYR A 155 -3.55 -18.42 0.79
C TYR A 155 -4.68 -19.44 0.64
N ARG A 156 -4.64 -20.53 1.41
CA ARG A 156 -5.72 -21.53 1.42
C ARG A 156 -7.02 -20.95 1.96
N TYR A 157 -6.94 -20.16 3.04
CA TYR A 157 -8.10 -19.56 3.69
C TYR A 157 -8.18 -18.04 3.46
N GLY A 158 -7.07 -17.41 3.09
CA GLY A 158 -6.99 -15.97 2.84
C GLY A 158 -7.21 -15.14 4.08
N TYR A 159 -8.10 -14.13 3.94
CA TYR A 159 -8.59 -13.34 5.06
C TYR A 159 -10.07 -13.68 5.30
N PHE A 160 -10.54 -13.51 6.52
CA PHE A 160 -11.87 -13.97 6.95
C PHE A 160 -13.03 -13.18 6.31
N THR A 161 -14.19 -13.85 6.18
CA THR A 161 -15.47 -13.18 6.00
C THR A 161 -16.08 -12.89 7.36
N GLN A 162 -16.63 -11.67 7.49
CA GLN A 162 -17.18 -11.18 8.74
C GLN A 162 -18.70 -11.40 8.79
N THR A 163 -19.18 -11.99 9.89
CA THR A 163 -20.56 -11.88 10.33
C THR A 163 -20.61 -11.26 11.72
N LEU A 164 -21.75 -10.72 12.11
CA LEU A 164 -22.00 -10.25 13.46
C LEU A 164 -22.94 -11.20 14.20
N SER A 165 -22.67 -11.41 15.49
CA SER A 165 -23.62 -12.07 16.38
C SER A 165 -24.82 -11.16 16.66
N MET A 166 -25.87 -11.71 17.28
CA MET A 166 -27.03 -10.91 17.74
C MET A 166 -26.63 -9.80 18.73
N ALA A 167 -25.52 -9.96 19.44
CA ALA A 167 -24.95 -8.97 20.34
C ALA A 167 -24.01 -7.98 19.66
N GLY A 168 -23.83 -8.05 18.34
CA GLY A 168 -22.93 -7.17 17.58
C GLY A 168 -21.46 -7.56 17.63
N GLU A 169 -21.15 -8.78 18.10
CA GLU A 169 -19.77 -9.27 18.16
C GLU A 169 -19.30 -9.77 16.80
N GLN A 170 -18.10 -9.41 16.41
CA GLN A 170 -17.51 -9.89 15.17
C GLN A 170 -17.21 -11.39 15.24
N VAL A 171 -17.67 -12.12 14.23
CA VAL A 171 -17.33 -13.53 14.01
C VAL A 171 -16.48 -13.62 12.74
N ALA A 172 -15.28 -14.17 12.88
CA ALA A 172 -14.37 -14.40 11.75
C ALA A 172 -14.62 -15.81 11.19
N ASN A 173 -15.05 -15.87 9.92
CA ASN A 173 -15.32 -17.13 9.22
C ASN A 173 -14.23 -17.36 8.17
N TYR A 174 -13.54 -18.50 8.26
CA TYR A 174 -12.52 -18.91 7.31
C TYR A 174 -13.03 -20.06 6.45
N GLU A 175 -13.05 -19.84 5.14
CA GLU A 175 -13.45 -20.84 4.16
C GLU A 175 -12.24 -21.14 3.25
N ALA A 176 -11.98 -22.44 3.02
CA ALA A 176 -10.91 -22.85 2.12
C ALA A 176 -11.23 -22.44 0.67
N GLN A 177 -10.29 -21.76 0.03
CA GLN A 177 -10.40 -21.46 -1.39
C GLN A 177 -10.21 -22.74 -2.22
N ASN A 178 -11.08 -22.97 -3.18
CA ASN A 178 -10.90 -24.00 -4.20
C ASN A 178 -10.06 -23.44 -5.35
N PHE A 179 -8.78 -23.72 -5.37
CA PHE A 179 -7.85 -23.17 -6.35
C PHE A 179 -8.21 -23.50 -7.80
N GLY A 180 -8.83 -24.64 -8.03
CA GLY A 180 -9.29 -25.05 -9.35
C GLY A 180 -10.39 -24.17 -9.95
N SER A 181 -11.16 -23.48 -9.10
CA SER A 181 -12.26 -22.60 -9.50
C SER A 181 -11.90 -21.10 -9.45
N LEU A 182 -10.62 -20.79 -9.30
CA LEU A 182 -10.12 -19.41 -9.26
C LEU A 182 -9.48 -19.01 -10.61
N PRO A 183 -9.41 -17.72 -10.93
CA PRO A 183 -8.74 -17.23 -12.14
C PRO A 183 -7.21 -17.27 -12.02
N ILE A 184 -6.66 -18.44 -11.72
CA ILE A 184 -5.23 -18.71 -11.52
C ILE A 184 -4.83 -19.95 -12.31
N GLU A 185 -3.55 -20.06 -12.61
CA GLU A 185 -2.98 -21.22 -13.31
C GLU A 185 -1.75 -21.73 -12.55
N GLN A 186 -1.65 -23.05 -12.39
CA GLN A 186 -0.46 -23.64 -11.79
C GLN A 186 0.69 -23.67 -12.79
N GLU A 187 1.87 -23.23 -12.37
CA GLU A 187 3.09 -23.36 -13.18
C GLU A 187 3.55 -24.81 -13.23
N MET A 188 3.87 -25.27 -14.42
CA MET A 188 4.23 -26.66 -14.68
C MET A 188 5.63 -26.76 -15.29
N ASN A 189 6.33 -27.81 -14.97
CA ASN A 189 7.54 -28.22 -15.67
C ASN A 189 7.21 -28.73 -17.08
N ALA A 190 8.22 -28.85 -17.95
CA ALA A 190 8.06 -29.35 -19.30
C ALA A 190 7.51 -30.78 -19.39
N ASP A 191 7.70 -31.59 -18.36
CA ASP A 191 7.18 -32.96 -18.23
C ASP A 191 5.72 -33.03 -17.73
N GLY A 192 5.09 -31.88 -17.48
CA GLY A 192 3.72 -31.78 -16.98
C GLY A 192 3.56 -31.96 -15.47
N THR A 193 4.66 -32.02 -14.71
CA THR A 193 4.63 -32.02 -13.24
C THR A 193 4.55 -30.56 -12.72
N PRO A 194 3.94 -30.31 -11.54
CA PRO A 194 3.95 -28.99 -10.93
C PRO A 194 5.38 -28.47 -10.69
N LEU A 195 5.59 -27.18 -10.97
CA LEU A 195 6.83 -26.50 -10.61
C LEU A 195 6.92 -26.36 -9.09
N VAL A 196 8.02 -26.84 -8.51
CA VAL A 196 8.28 -26.79 -7.06
C VAL A 196 9.50 -25.94 -6.79
N ILE A 197 9.40 -25.08 -5.77
CA ILE A 197 10.51 -24.31 -5.22
C ILE A 197 10.87 -24.90 -3.87
N ASP A 198 12.13 -25.27 -3.71
CA ASP A 198 12.68 -25.78 -2.45
C ASP A 198 13.30 -24.61 -1.70
N VAL A 199 12.67 -24.19 -0.61
CA VAL A 199 13.12 -23.08 0.21
C VAL A 199 13.80 -23.62 1.48
N PRO A 200 15.05 -23.24 1.78
CA PRO A 200 15.76 -23.77 2.94
C PRO A 200 15.20 -23.16 4.24
N TYR A 201 14.88 -24.06 5.19
CA TYR A 201 14.48 -23.76 6.56
C TYR A 201 15.29 -24.62 7.51
N MET A 202 16.15 -24.00 8.32
CA MET A 202 17.07 -24.75 9.19
C MET A 202 17.87 -25.80 8.40
N ASP A 203 17.69 -27.08 8.70
CA ASP A 203 18.33 -28.26 8.09
C ASP A 203 17.41 -29.04 7.13
N TYR A 204 16.26 -28.48 6.77
CA TYR A 204 15.30 -29.08 5.83
C TYR A 204 14.79 -28.06 4.80
N TYR A 205 13.99 -28.53 3.85
CA TYR A 205 13.36 -27.68 2.83
C TYR A 205 11.85 -27.64 3.01
N VAL A 206 11.27 -26.46 2.83
CA VAL A 206 9.84 -26.28 2.59
C VAL A 206 9.61 -26.20 1.09
N HIS A 207 8.68 -27.00 0.60
CA HIS A 207 8.36 -27.15 -0.81
C HIS A 207 7.15 -26.28 -1.15
N ALA A 208 7.30 -25.35 -2.10
CA ALA A 208 6.21 -24.51 -2.53
C ALA A 208 5.84 -24.77 -3.99
N TYR A 209 4.55 -24.96 -4.27
CA TYR A 209 4.03 -24.87 -5.62
C TYR A 209 4.00 -23.40 -6.06
N VAL A 210 4.08 -23.20 -7.36
CA VAL A 210 3.99 -21.87 -7.96
C VAL A 210 2.70 -21.78 -8.77
N TRP A 211 1.90 -20.75 -8.45
CA TRP A 211 0.70 -20.41 -9.19
C TRP A 211 0.89 -19.05 -9.85
N ARG A 212 0.22 -18.82 -10.97
CA ARG A 212 0.25 -17.56 -11.71
C ARG A 212 -1.14 -16.95 -11.77
N VAL A 213 -1.23 -15.65 -11.48
CA VAL A 213 -2.37 -14.81 -11.79
C VAL A 213 -1.98 -13.92 -12.97
N ASN A 214 -2.74 -13.99 -14.04
CA ASN A 214 -2.58 -13.07 -15.17
C ASN A 214 -3.38 -11.80 -14.87
N VAL A 215 -2.66 -10.72 -14.50
CA VAL A 215 -3.24 -9.40 -14.23
C VAL A 215 -3.09 -8.54 -15.49
N GLY A 216 -3.95 -8.79 -16.47
CA GLY A 216 -3.72 -8.29 -17.83
C GLY A 216 -2.38 -8.80 -18.37
N ARG A 217 -1.46 -7.88 -18.67
CA ARG A 217 -0.10 -8.20 -19.15
C ARG A 217 0.87 -8.60 -18.04
N ILE A 218 0.57 -8.28 -16.77
CA ILE A 218 1.44 -8.52 -15.61
C ILE A 218 1.21 -9.92 -15.08
N LYS A 219 2.30 -10.61 -14.75
CA LYS A 219 2.26 -11.93 -14.10
C LYS A 219 2.56 -11.76 -12.62
N LEU A 220 1.60 -12.17 -11.79
CA LEU A 220 1.75 -12.30 -10.35
C LEU A 220 1.98 -13.78 -10.02
N TYR A 221 3.13 -14.12 -9.48
CA TYR A 221 3.48 -15.46 -9.05
C TYR A 221 3.19 -15.61 -7.56
N LEU A 222 2.48 -16.68 -7.21
CA LEU A 222 2.04 -16.97 -5.86
C LEU A 222 2.63 -18.28 -5.37
N LEU A 223 3.28 -18.24 -4.22
CA LEU A 223 3.85 -19.42 -3.55
C LEU A 223 2.78 -20.09 -2.67
N ASP A 224 2.73 -21.43 -2.73
CA ASP A 224 1.76 -22.25 -2.01
C ASP A 224 2.48 -23.44 -1.34
N THR A 225 2.51 -23.44 -0.01
CA THR A 225 3.10 -24.50 0.78
C THR A 225 2.12 -25.58 1.21
N ASP A 226 0.81 -25.40 0.94
CA ASP A 226 -0.23 -26.34 1.33
C ASP A 226 -0.27 -27.56 0.39
N ASN A 227 0.79 -28.36 0.43
CA ASN A 227 0.96 -29.56 -0.41
C ASN A 227 1.52 -30.74 0.39
N GLU A 228 1.45 -31.92 -0.18
CA GLU A 228 1.75 -33.20 0.46
C GLU A 228 3.25 -33.41 0.76
N MET A 229 4.15 -32.69 0.14
CA MET A 229 5.58 -32.78 0.38
C MET A 229 5.99 -32.15 1.72
N ASN A 230 5.17 -31.30 2.28
CA ASN A 230 5.43 -30.61 3.53
C ASN A 230 4.78 -31.29 4.73
N SER A 231 5.39 -31.10 5.91
CA SER A 231 4.75 -31.42 7.17
C SER A 231 3.45 -30.62 7.34
N GLN A 232 2.53 -31.11 8.16
CA GLN A 232 1.28 -30.38 8.44
C GLN A 232 1.56 -28.98 9.01
N PHE A 233 2.65 -28.83 9.76
CA PHE A 233 3.07 -27.54 10.32
C PHE A 233 3.55 -26.56 9.24
N ASP A 234 4.32 -27.04 8.25
CA ASP A 234 4.83 -26.18 7.19
C ASP A 234 3.79 -25.90 6.11
N ARG A 235 2.82 -26.78 5.91
CA ARG A 235 1.66 -26.50 5.05
C ARG A 235 0.89 -25.26 5.49
N SER A 236 0.85 -25.00 6.79
CA SER A 236 0.10 -23.85 7.36
C SER A 236 0.76 -22.49 7.11
N ILE A 237 1.99 -22.42 6.61
CA ILE A 237 2.66 -21.15 6.32
C ILE A 237 1.81 -20.26 5.38
N THR A 238 1.21 -20.85 4.36
CA THR A 238 0.33 -20.14 3.41
C THR A 238 -1.16 -20.40 3.65
N HIS A 239 -1.58 -20.67 4.89
CA HIS A 239 -3.00 -20.86 5.19
C HIS A 239 -3.74 -19.54 5.30
N ALA A 240 -3.30 -18.63 6.17
CA ALA A 240 -4.00 -17.39 6.45
C ALA A 240 -3.07 -16.19 6.39
N LEU A 241 -3.56 -15.11 5.79
CA LEU A 241 -2.90 -13.81 5.78
C LEU A 241 -2.95 -13.21 7.20
N TYR A 242 -1.79 -12.83 7.71
CA TYR A 242 -1.60 -12.36 9.08
C TYR A 242 -2.05 -13.36 10.17
N GLY A 243 -2.04 -14.64 9.84
CA GLY A 243 -2.38 -15.71 10.76
C GLY A 243 -1.15 -16.30 11.45
N GLY A 244 -1.39 -17.00 12.58
CA GLY A 244 -0.36 -17.65 13.36
C GLY A 244 0.38 -16.71 14.32
N ASP A 245 1.51 -17.19 14.81
CA ASP A 245 2.40 -16.48 15.73
C ASP A 245 3.57 -15.78 15.02
N TRP A 246 4.49 -15.20 15.78
CA TRP A 246 5.69 -14.55 15.27
C TRP A 246 6.64 -15.52 14.52
N GLU A 247 6.64 -16.80 14.90
CA GLU A 247 7.41 -17.81 14.17
C GLU A 247 6.82 -18.08 12.79
N ASN A 248 5.49 -18.21 12.69
CA ASN A 248 4.82 -18.30 11.39
C ASN A 248 5.03 -17.05 10.54
N ARG A 249 5.03 -15.88 11.17
CA ARG A 249 5.33 -14.62 10.48
C ARG A 249 6.73 -14.63 9.87
N LEU A 250 7.75 -15.02 10.63
CA LEU A 250 9.12 -15.15 10.11
C LEU A 250 9.19 -16.16 8.96
N LYS A 251 8.52 -17.30 9.09
CA LYS A 251 8.45 -18.30 8.02
C LYS A 251 7.82 -17.76 6.74
N GLN A 252 6.77 -16.96 6.84
CA GLN A 252 6.16 -16.29 5.70
C GLN A 252 7.15 -15.30 5.04
N GLU A 253 7.89 -14.54 5.81
CA GLU A 253 8.85 -13.57 5.29
C GLU A 253 10.07 -14.22 4.63
N ILE A 254 10.54 -15.37 5.16
CA ILE A 254 11.55 -16.21 4.51
C ILE A 254 11.02 -16.75 3.17
N LEU A 255 9.80 -17.25 3.16
CA LEU A 255 9.17 -17.76 1.94
C LEU A 255 9.02 -16.67 0.88
N LEU A 256 8.54 -15.50 1.26
CA LEU A 256 8.34 -14.38 0.33
C LEU A 256 9.65 -13.88 -0.24
N GLY A 257 10.61 -13.58 0.62
CA GLY A 257 11.87 -12.97 0.21
C GLY A 257 12.80 -13.98 -0.44
N ILE A 258 13.24 -14.98 0.31
CA ILE A 258 14.20 -15.99 -0.18
C ILE A 258 13.52 -16.90 -1.20
N GLY A 259 12.36 -17.44 -0.86
CA GLY A 259 11.59 -18.29 -1.76
C GLY A 259 11.18 -17.57 -3.05
N GLY A 260 10.79 -16.30 -2.94
CA GLY A 260 10.41 -15.48 -4.10
C GLY A 260 11.56 -15.28 -5.08
N VAL A 261 12.78 -15.01 -4.60
CA VAL A 261 13.97 -14.85 -5.46
C VAL A 261 14.37 -16.20 -6.08
N LEU A 262 14.35 -17.28 -5.32
CA LEU A 262 14.60 -18.63 -5.83
C LEU A 262 13.60 -19.01 -6.92
N MET A 263 12.33 -18.65 -6.75
CA MET A 263 11.27 -18.85 -7.74
C MET A 263 11.54 -18.08 -9.02
N LEU A 264 11.82 -16.78 -8.93
CA LEU A 264 12.13 -15.95 -10.11
C LEU A 264 13.32 -16.51 -10.88
N LYS A 265 14.36 -16.93 -10.17
CA LYS A 265 15.54 -17.56 -10.78
C LYS A 265 15.18 -18.86 -11.49
N LYS A 266 14.36 -19.72 -10.89
CA LYS A 266 13.92 -20.98 -11.50
C LYS A 266 13.04 -20.77 -12.72
N LEU A 267 12.27 -19.67 -12.76
CA LEU A 267 11.48 -19.25 -13.91
C LEU A 267 12.32 -18.51 -14.98
N GLY A 268 13.61 -18.27 -14.74
CA GLY A 268 14.48 -17.54 -15.65
C GLY A 268 14.14 -16.03 -15.74
N ILE A 269 13.56 -15.46 -14.68
CA ILE A 269 13.14 -14.06 -14.60
C ILE A 269 14.20 -13.28 -13.86
N GLU A 270 14.78 -12.28 -14.54
CA GLU A 270 15.67 -11.28 -13.98
C GLU A 270 15.09 -9.88 -14.25
N LYS A 271 15.18 -8.98 -13.27
CA LYS A 271 14.67 -7.62 -13.35
C LYS A 271 15.73 -6.61 -12.94
N ASP A 272 15.62 -5.38 -13.46
CA ASP A 272 16.51 -4.28 -13.14
C ASP A 272 16.39 -3.84 -11.69
N VAL A 273 15.16 -3.84 -11.15
CA VAL A 273 14.84 -3.33 -9.82
C VAL A 273 13.99 -4.34 -9.05
N TYR A 274 14.33 -4.52 -7.78
CA TYR A 274 13.55 -5.30 -6.81
C TYR A 274 12.92 -4.33 -5.82
N HIS A 275 11.59 -4.28 -5.81
CA HIS A 275 10.82 -3.38 -4.97
C HIS A 275 10.22 -4.14 -3.78
N CYS A 276 10.73 -3.86 -2.59
CA CYS A 276 10.15 -4.34 -1.33
C CYS A 276 8.99 -3.43 -0.92
N ASN A 277 7.77 -3.88 -1.14
CA ASN A 277 6.57 -3.15 -0.72
C ASN A 277 6.23 -3.54 0.73
N GLU A 278 6.79 -2.83 1.69
CA GLU A 278 6.87 -3.06 3.12
C GLU A 278 8.04 -3.98 3.53
N GLY A 279 8.40 -3.94 4.82
CA GLY A 279 9.55 -4.65 5.40
C GLY A 279 9.48 -6.16 5.27
N HIS A 280 8.29 -6.74 5.21
CA HIS A 280 8.08 -8.18 5.13
C HIS A 280 8.70 -8.84 3.87
N ALA A 281 9.06 -8.08 2.86
CA ALA A 281 9.72 -8.57 1.65
C ALA A 281 11.27 -8.49 1.70
N ALA A 282 11.84 -7.88 2.74
CA ALA A 282 13.25 -7.49 2.77
C ALA A 282 14.25 -8.64 2.64
N LEU A 283 13.89 -9.86 3.08
CA LEU A 283 14.76 -11.04 2.95
C LEU A 283 15.03 -11.47 1.50
N CYS A 284 14.35 -10.86 0.51
CA CYS A 284 14.72 -11.05 -0.89
C CYS A 284 16.18 -10.62 -1.15
N ASN A 285 16.65 -9.58 -0.44
CA ASN A 285 18.01 -9.10 -0.57
C ASN A 285 19.05 -10.06 0.04
N VAL A 286 18.68 -10.90 1.02
CA VAL A 286 19.57 -11.97 1.51
C VAL A 286 19.90 -12.96 0.40
N GLN A 287 18.89 -13.47 -0.30
CA GLN A 287 19.12 -14.44 -1.38
C GLN A 287 19.91 -13.82 -2.54
N ARG A 288 19.62 -12.56 -2.88
CA ARG A 288 20.35 -11.82 -3.92
C ARG A 288 21.83 -11.64 -3.54
N LEU A 289 22.13 -11.30 -2.27
CA LEU A 289 23.49 -11.24 -1.74
C LEU A 289 24.19 -12.60 -1.85
N VAL A 290 23.52 -13.67 -1.43
CA VAL A 290 24.05 -15.04 -1.54
C VAL A 290 24.40 -15.39 -2.98
N ASP A 291 23.56 -15.01 -3.93
CA ASP A 291 23.81 -15.33 -5.35
C ASP A 291 25.07 -14.60 -5.88
N TYR A 292 25.28 -13.34 -5.52
CA TYR A 292 26.50 -12.60 -5.91
C TYR A 292 27.75 -13.13 -5.20
N VAL A 293 27.65 -13.49 -3.92
CA VAL A 293 28.80 -14.09 -3.20
C VAL A 293 29.18 -15.45 -3.80
N LYS A 294 28.20 -16.29 -4.12
CA LYS A 294 28.43 -17.55 -4.85
C LYS A 294 29.06 -17.35 -6.24
N ALA A 295 28.81 -16.21 -6.85
CA ALA A 295 29.41 -15.82 -8.13
C ALA A 295 30.87 -15.28 -7.97
N GLY A 296 31.40 -15.24 -6.75
CA GLY A 296 32.81 -14.92 -6.47
C GLY A 296 33.05 -13.50 -5.90
N MET A 297 31.99 -12.77 -5.52
CA MET A 297 32.12 -11.45 -4.89
C MET A 297 32.30 -11.57 -3.38
N SER A 298 32.97 -10.57 -2.76
CA SER A 298 32.85 -10.38 -1.31
C SER A 298 31.45 -9.87 -0.94
N PHE A 299 31.10 -9.97 0.34
CA PHE A 299 29.84 -9.45 0.85
C PHE A 299 29.70 -7.94 0.57
N THR A 300 30.74 -7.16 0.84
CA THR A 300 30.75 -5.69 0.63
C THR A 300 30.55 -5.33 -0.84
N GLN A 301 31.16 -6.06 -1.76
CA GLN A 301 30.97 -5.89 -3.20
C GLN A 301 29.56 -6.26 -3.65
N ALA A 302 29.03 -7.39 -3.16
CA ALA A 302 27.67 -7.83 -3.43
C ALA A 302 26.63 -6.82 -2.91
N LEU A 303 26.88 -6.24 -1.75
CA LEU A 303 25.98 -5.26 -1.13
C LEU A 303 25.84 -4.00 -1.98
N GLU A 304 26.90 -3.50 -2.61
CA GLU A 304 26.81 -2.35 -3.53
C GLU A 304 25.85 -2.64 -4.70
N LEU A 305 25.92 -3.83 -5.30
CA LEU A 305 25.05 -4.20 -6.42
C LEU A 305 23.60 -4.43 -5.98
N VAL A 306 23.38 -5.07 -4.84
CA VAL A 306 22.03 -5.32 -4.32
C VAL A 306 21.36 -4.02 -3.93
N ARG A 307 22.05 -3.13 -3.21
CA ARG A 307 21.52 -1.80 -2.85
C ARG A 307 21.13 -0.99 -4.08
N ALA A 308 21.99 -0.94 -5.09
CA ALA A 308 21.78 -0.14 -6.31
C ALA A 308 20.55 -0.56 -7.12
N SER A 309 20.04 -1.77 -6.92
CA SER A 309 18.86 -2.31 -7.59
C SER A 309 17.69 -2.58 -6.65
N SER A 310 17.68 -1.98 -5.45
CA SER A 310 16.65 -2.20 -4.44
C SER A 310 15.96 -0.89 -4.04
N LEU A 311 14.63 -0.94 -3.98
CA LEU A 311 13.76 0.09 -3.43
C LEU A 311 12.97 -0.50 -2.26
N TYR A 312 12.90 0.22 -1.15
CA TYR A 312 12.04 -0.09 -0.02
C TYR A 312 10.97 0.99 0.16
N THR A 313 9.71 0.61 0.11
CA THR A 313 8.58 1.47 0.43
C THR A 313 8.01 1.09 1.79
N VAL A 314 8.05 2.03 2.73
CA VAL A 314 7.45 1.87 4.06
C VAL A 314 6.00 2.31 4.04
N HIS A 315 5.11 1.50 4.64
CA HIS A 315 3.69 1.81 4.80
C HIS A 315 3.31 2.02 6.27
N THR A 316 4.16 1.62 7.18
CA THR A 316 3.92 1.67 8.62
C THR A 316 4.33 3.03 9.18
N PRO A 317 3.41 3.77 9.85
CA PRO A 317 3.68 5.13 10.33
C PRO A 317 4.26 5.19 11.74
N VAL A 318 4.41 4.05 12.42
CA VAL A 318 4.88 3.97 13.82
C VAL A 318 5.88 2.84 14.01
N PRO A 319 6.95 3.03 14.84
CA PRO A 319 7.97 2.00 15.06
C PRO A 319 7.41 0.65 15.53
N ALA A 320 6.45 0.66 16.45
CA ALA A 320 5.85 -0.55 17.02
C ALA A 320 5.06 -1.41 16.01
N GLY A 321 4.75 -0.88 14.84
CA GLY A 321 4.04 -1.59 13.77
C GLY A 321 4.94 -2.34 12.81
N HIS A 322 6.26 -2.23 12.92
CA HIS A 322 7.22 -2.98 12.11
C HIS A 322 7.39 -4.41 12.62
N ASP A 323 7.88 -5.30 11.76
CA ASP A 323 8.17 -6.67 12.13
C ASP A 323 9.55 -6.76 12.83
N TYR A 324 9.53 -7.21 14.08
CA TYR A 324 10.71 -7.41 14.93
C TYR A 324 10.80 -8.87 15.35
N PHE A 325 11.99 -9.45 15.24
CA PHE A 325 12.26 -10.82 15.65
C PHE A 325 13.36 -10.86 16.71
N ASP A 326 13.12 -11.60 17.79
CA ASP A 326 14.14 -11.87 18.78
C ASP A 326 15.29 -12.64 18.14
N GLU A 327 16.53 -12.37 18.60
CA GLU A 327 17.74 -12.99 18.02
C GLU A 327 17.68 -14.52 18.02
N GLY A 328 17.14 -15.13 19.08
CA GLY A 328 17.00 -16.59 19.17
C GLY A 328 16.04 -17.17 18.12
N LEU A 329 14.89 -16.51 17.88
CA LEU A 329 13.94 -16.91 16.86
C LEU A 329 14.51 -16.68 15.46
N PHE A 330 15.09 -15.52 15.21
CA PHE A 330 15.69 -15.19 13.92
C PHE A 330 16.86 -16.14 13.61
N GLY A 331 17.73 -16.40 14.59
CA GLY A 331 18.86 -17.32 14.48
C GLY A 331 18.45 -18.78 14.21
N LYS A 332 17.30 -19.19 14.73
CA LYS A 332 16.77 -20.54 14.45
C LYS A 332 16.69 -20.85 12.95
N TYR A 333 16.32 -19.88 12.15
CA TYR A 333 16.14 -20.03 10.69
C TYR A 333 17.26 -19.42 9.85
N MET A 334 17.93 -18.39 10.35
CA MET A 334 18.84 -17.57 9.54
C MET A 334 20.33 -17.77 9.89
N SER A 335 20.68 -18.57 10.89
CA SER A 335 22.08 -18.76 11.34
C SER A 335 23.01 -19.37 10.29
N GLY A 336 22.50 -20.02 9.27
CA GLY A 336 23.31 -20.56 8.16
C GLY A 336 23.74 -19.50 7.12
N TYR A 337 23.08 -18.36 7.08
CA TYR A 337 23.32 -17.34 6.04
C TYR A 337 24.64 -16.57 6.21
N PRO A 338 25.14 -16.23 7.40
CA PRO A 338 26.43 -15.59 7.55
C PRO A 338 27.58 -16.34 6.87
N GLN A 339 27.62 -17.67 7.01
CA GLN A 339 28.61 -18.50 6.34
C GLN A 339 28.50 -18.40 4.82
N LEU A 340 27.27 -18.38 4.27
CA LEU A 340 27.04 -18.24 2.83
C LEU A 340 27.44 -16.86 2.30
N LEU A 341 27.40 -15.83 3.17
CA LEU A 341 27.74 -14.46 2.85
C LEU A 341 29.21 -14.12 3.14
N GLY A 342 29.93 -14.99 3.88
CA GLY A 342 31.32 -14.76 4.28
C GLY A 342 31.47 -13.67 5.36
N ILE A 343 30.47 -13.50 6.24
CA ILE A 343 30.47 -12.52 7.35
C ILE A 343 30.17 -13.24 8.68
N SER A 344 30.38 -12.55 9.79
CA SER A 344 30.03 -13.04 11.12
C SER A 344 28.50 -12.96 11.37
N TRP A 345 28.04 -13.69 12.41
CA TRP A 345 26.66 -13.55 12.87
C TRP A 345 26.35 -12.13 13.34
N ASP A 346 27.28 -11.51 14.08
CA ASP A 346 27.07 -10.15 14.61
C ASP A 346 26.94 -9.11 13.50
N GLU A 347 27.73 -9.22 12.44
CA GLU A 347 27.59 -8.37 11.25
C GLU A 347 26.21 -8.58 10.59
N PHE A 348 25.77 -9.83 10.45
CA PHE A 348 24.51 -10.13 9.80
C PHE A 348 23.31 -9.62 10.61
N ILE A 349 23.24 -9.91 11.89
CA ILE A 349 22.12 -9.49 12.73
C ILE A 349 22.14 -7.97 12.97
N GLY A 350 23.32 -7.38 13.02
CA GLY A 350 23.51 -5.93 13.13
C GLY A 350 22.89 -5.14 11.98
N MET A 351 22.77 -5.73 10.80
CA MET A 351 22.08 -5.09 9.67
C MET A 351 20.58 -4.84 9.91
N GLY A 352 19.96 -5.57 10.84
CA GLY A 352 18.57 -5.39 11.25
C GLY A 352 18.40 -4.54 12.51
N ARG A 353 19.48 -3.95 13.03
CA ARG A 353 19.49 -3.11 14.23
C ARG A 353 19.80 -1.66 13.86
N MET A 354 19.16 -0.71 14.51
CA MET A 354 19.50 0.72 14.37
C MET A 354 20.90 1.01 14.95
N ASN A 355 21.18 0.40 16.11
CA ASN A 355 22.53 0.35 16.65
C ASN A 355 23.05 -1.09 16.55
N PRO A 356 23.92 -1.41 15.58
CA PRO A 356 24.46 -2.76 15.37
C PRO A 356 25.12 -3.37 16.62
N GLU A 357 25.68 -2.55 17.51
CA GLU A 357 26.37 -2.97 18.73
C GLU A 357 25.43 -3.24 19.92
N ASP A 358 24.14 -2.90 19.80
CA ASP A 358 23.18 -3.15 20.87
C ASP A 358 22.58 -4.55 20.75
N HIS A 359 23.14 -5.49 21.51
CA HIS A 359 22.67 -6.89 21.56
C HIS A 359 21.27 -7.07 22.17
N ASN A 360 20.68 -6.02 22.78
CA ASN A 360 19.29 -6.07 23.27
C ASN A 360 18.28 -5.66 22.19
N GLU A 361 18.75 -5.06 21.11
CA GLU A 361 17.89 -4.65 20.00
C GLU A 361 17.50 -5.88 19.16
N ARG A 362 16.21 -6.05 18.93
CA ARG A 362 15.67 -7.12 18.06
C ARG A 362 15.98 -6.83 16.61
N PHE A 363 16.05 -7.86 15.79
CA PHE A 363 16.15 -7.73 14.35
C PHE A 363 14.86 -7.12 13.77
N CYS A 364 14.98 -5.96 13.14
CA CYS A 364 13.89 -5.24 12.50
C CYS A 364 13.98 -5.39 10.98
N MET A 365 12.93 -5.91 10.36
CA MET A 365 12.88 -6.11 8.92
C MET A 365 12.97 -4.79 8.14
N SER A 366 12.38 -3.72 8.66
CA SER A 366 12.44 -2.39 8.02
C SER A 366 13.83 -1.77 8.10
N THR A 367 14.53 -1.95 9.21
CA THR A 367 15.93 -1.53 9.35
C THR A 367 16.82 -2.29 8.35
N PHE A 368 16.63 -3.61 8.25
CA PHE A 368 17.33 -4.43 7.27
C PHE A 368 17.01 -3.98 5.82
N ALA A 369 15.76 -3.67 5.53
CA ALA A 369 15.34 -3.15 4.23
C ALA A 369 16.04 -1.82 3.89
N CYS A 370 16.12 -0.89 4.85
CA CYS A 370 16.86 0.37 4.69
C CYS A 370 18.35 0.15 4.42
N ASN A 371 18.98 -0.78 5.15
CA ASN A 371 20.42 -1.07 5.00
C ASN A 371 20.74 -1.79 3.70
N THR A 372 19.80 -2.49 3.09
CA THR A 372 20.00 -3.25 1.85
C THR A 372 19.36 -2.61 0.62
N SER A 373 18.76 -1.42 0.75
CA SER A 373 18.17 -0.67 -0.37
C SER A 373 18.84 0.68 -0.51
N GLN A 374 19.11 1.10 -1.74
CA GLN A 374 19.63 2.43 -2.00
C GLN A 374 18.59 3.51 -1.76
N GLU A 375 17.35 3.25 -2.18
CA GLU A 375 16.25 4.19 -2.07
C GLU A 375 15.20 3.69 -1.08
N VAL A 376 14.66 4.63 -0.30
CA VAL A 376 13.59 4.41 0.67
C VAL A 376 12.54 5.51 0.51
N ASN A 377 11.27 5.15 0.51
CA ASN A 377 10.21 6.15 0.43
C ASN A 377 9.01 5.85 1.32
N GLY A 378 8.37 6.91 1.81
CA GLY A 378 7.04 6.88 2.39
C GLY A 378 5.94 7.00 1.32
N VAL A 379 4.68 6.94 1.75
CA VAL A 379 3.51 6.86 0.87
C VAL A 379 2.61 8.10 0.88
N SER A 380 3.07 9.16 1.49
CA SER A 380 2.61 10.54 1.41
C SER A 380 3.73 11.48 1.83
N TRP A 381 3.58 12.79 1.57
CA TRP A 381 4.58 13.77 2.01
C TRP A 381 4.80 13.71 3.53
N LEU A 382 3.71 13.78 4.31
CA LEU A 382 3.80 13.73 5.78
C LEU A 382 4.40 12.41 6.26
N HIS A 383 4.03 11.29 5.65
CA HIS A 383 4.60 9.99 5.99
C HIS A 383 6.10 9.89 5.65
N GLY A 384 6.53 10.53 4.59
CA GLY A 384 7.96 10.70 4.28
C GLY A 384 8.69 11.42 5.42
N GLU A 385 8.15 12.53 5.92
CA GLU A 385 8.72 13.27 7.05
C GLU A 385 8.70 12.46 8.37
N VAL A 386 7.64 11.72 8.63
CA VAL A 386 7.56 10.77 9.76
C VAL A 386 8.62 9.67 9.62
N SER A 387 8.80 9.13 8.43
CA SER A 387 9.77 8.05 8.15
C SER A 387 11.21 8.52 8.30
N LYS A 388 11.54 9.74 7.91
CA LYS A 388 12.86 10.34 8.16
C LYS A 388 13.21 10.34 9.65
N LYS A 389 12.26 10.73 10.50
CA LYS A 389 12.43 10.72 11.95
C LYS A 389 12.51 9.30 12.51
N MET A 390 11.66 8.41 12.02
CA MET A 390 11.56 7.02 12.47
C MET A 390 12.84 6.22 12.21
N PHE A 391 13.49 6.47 11.07
CA PHE A 391 14.72 5.77 10.67
C PHE A 391 16.01 6.57 10.95
N ALA A 392 15.91 7.72 11.61
CA ALA A 392 17.08 8.57 11.86
C ALA A 392 18.23 7.85 12.58
N GLY A 393 17.94 6.89 13.46
CA GLY A 393 18.92 6.08 14.16
C GLY A 393 19.79 5.20 13.26
N ILE A 394 19.31 4.84 12.05
CA ILE A 394 20.09 4.06 11.06
C ILE A 394 21.23 4.89 10.49
N TRP A 395 20.97 6.17 10.26
CA TRP A 395 21.96 7.11 9.67
C TRP A 395 22.50 8.06 10.73
N ASN A 396 23.12 7.49 11.73
CA ASN A 396 23.66 8.20 12.87
C ASN A 396 24.67 9.30 12.44
N GLY A 397 24.57 10.48 13.08
CA GLY A 397 25.38 11.64 12.75
C GLY A 397 24.76 12.61 11.75
N TYR A 398 23.57 12.29 11.22
CA TYR A 398 22.79 13.18 10.37
C TYR A 398 21.44 13.51 11.03
N TYR A 399 20.92 14.70 10.78
CA TYR A 399 19.59 15.10 11.23
C TYR A 399 18.50 14.51 10.33
N PRO A 400 17.28 14.29 10.86
CA PRO A 400 16.18 13.75 10.04
C PRO A 400 15.91 14.53 8.75
N GLU A 401 16.04 15.86 8.78
CA GLU A 401 15.84 16.72 7.61
C GLU A 401 16.84 16.46 6.48
N GLU A 402 18.00 15.90 6.80
CA GLU A 402 19.04 15.57 5.82
C GLU A 402 18.86 14.18 5.20
N SER A 403 17.91 13.39 5.72
CA SER A 403 17.67 12.02 5.26
C SER A 403 17.22 11.98 3.80
N HIS A 404 17.75 11.02 3.05
CA HIS A 404 17.36 10.76 1.66
C HIS A 404 16.02 10.05 1.51
N VAL A 405 15.34 9.70 2.62
CA VAL A 405 14.01 9.11 2.55
C VAL A 405 13.06 10.05 1.80
N GLY A 406 12.56 9.59 0.66
CA GLY A 406 11.63 10.33 -0.17
C GLY A 406 10.18 9.95 0.10
N TYR A 407 9.30 10.36 -0.82
CA TYR A 407 7.91 9.94 -0.81
C TYR A 407 7.34 9.84 -2.23
N VAL A 408 6.37 8.95 -2.38
CA VAL A 408 5.42 8.92 -3.49
C VAL A 408 4.04 8.78 -2.86
N THR A 409 3.20 9.81 -3.02
CA THR A 409 1.84 9.75 -2.47
C THR A 409 1.03 8.70 -3.22
N ASN A 410 0.34 7.84 -2.48
CA ASN A 410 -0.48 6.79 -3.07
C ASN A 410 -1.56 7.39 -3.97
N GLY A 411 -2.00 6.60 -4.93
CA GLY A 411 -3.12 6.87 -5.81
C GLY A 411 -3.96 5.60 -5.99
N VAL A 412 -4.98 5.68 -6.80
CA VAL A 412 -5.92 4.57 -7.03
C VAL A 412 -6.10 4.28 -8.52
N HIS A 413 -6.32 3.02 -8.84
CA HIS A 413 -6.55 2.60 -10.22
C HIS A 413 -7.91 3.07 -10.71
N PHE A 414 -7.92 4.12 -11.54
CA PHE A 414 -9.13 4.78 -12.00
C PHE A 414 -10.15 3.83 -12.63
N PRO A 415 -9.79 2.93 -13.56
CA PRO A 415 -10.75 2.01 -14.17
C PRO A 415 -11.41 1.02 -13.20
N THR A 416 -10.74 0.66 -12.10
CA THR A 416 -11.30 -0.23 -11.06
C THR A 416 -12.35 0.48 -10.21
N TRP A 417 -12.09 1.72 -9.80
CA TRP A 417 -12.85 2.39 -8.74
C TRP A 417 -13.87 3.41 -9.25
N CYS A 418 -13.68 3.96 -10.46
CA CYS A 418 -14.65 4.84 -11.07
C CYS A 418 -15.85 4.06 -11.57
N ALA A 419 -17.05 4.40 -11.13
CA ALA A 419 -18.29 3.76 -11.55
C ALA A 419 -18.55 3.97 -13.05
N ASN A 420 -19.21 3.01 -13.67
CA ASN A 420 -19.46 3.03 -15.11
C ASN A 420 -20.27 4.26 -15.57
N GLU A 421 -21.16 4.78 -14.73
CA GLU A 421 -21.95 5.96 -14.97
C GLU A 421 -21.05 7.19 -15.14
N TRP A 422 -20.07 7.36 -14.26
CA TRP A 422 -19.06 8.40 -14.36
C TRP A 422 -18.14 8.19 -15.55
N ARG A 423 -17.70 6.95 -15.81
CA ARG A 423 -16.85 6.65 -16.98
C ARG A 423 -17.52 7.00 -18.29
N LYS A 424 -18.83 6.74 -18.42
CA LYS A 424 -19.64 7.16 -19.58
C LYS A 424 -19.72 8.68 -19.70
N LEU A 425 -19.93 9.37 -18.58
CA LEU A 425 -19.98 10.83 -18.54
C LEU A 425 -18.63 11.44 -18.93
N PHE A 426 -17.53 10.93 -18.37
CA PHE A 426 -16.19 11.38 -18.74
C PHE A 426 -15.85 11.09 -20.20
N ALA A 427 -16.19 9.91 -20.71
CA ALA A 427 -15.99 9.57 -22.12
C ALA A 427 -16.76 10.50 -23.07
N LYS A 428 -17.90 11.04 -22.64
CA LYS A 428 -18.70 11.99 -23.42
C LYS A 428 -18.11 13.40 -23.43
N HIS A 429 -17.54 13.85 -22.31
CA HIS A 429 -17.18 15.26 -22.07
C HIS A 429 -15.67 15.51 -22.01
N PHE A 430 -14.87 14.50 -21.67
CA PHE A 430 -13.41 14.62 -21.59
C PHE A 430 -12.76 14.32 -22.95
N SER A 431 -11.47 14.63 -23.08
CA SER A 431 -10.71 14.28 -24.28
C SER A 431 -10.67 12.77 -24.51
N ALA A 432 -10.52 12.35 -25.75
CA ALA A 432 -10.42 10.93 -26.11
C ALA A 432 -9.27 10.19 -25.42
N ASN A 433 -8.22 10.91 -25.05
CA ASN A 433 -7.04 10.35 -24.38
C ASN A 433 -7.08 10.47 -22.84
N HIS A 434 -8.23 10.72 -22.24
CA HIS A 434 -8.31 10.93 -20.78
C HIS A 434 -7.79 9.73 -19.94
N LEU A 435 -7.91 8.51 -20.45
CA LEU A 435 -7.39 7.32 -19.78
C LEU A 435 -5.86 7.18 -19.89
N GLY A 436 -5.27 7.71 -20.98
CA GLY A 436 -3.81 7.67 -21.20
C GLY A 436 -3.05 8.80 -20.51
N ASP A 437 -3.73 9.92 -20.21
CA ASP A 437 -3.13 11.13 -19.63
C ASP A 437 -3.89 11.59 -18.39
N GLN A 438 -4.06 10.67 -17.43
CA GLN A 438 -4.87 10.87 -16.23
C GLN A 438 -4.33 11.94 -15.29
N SER A 439 -3.05 12.28 -15.37
CA SER A 439 -2.42 13.31 -14.52
C SER A 439 -2.59 14.73 -15.06
N ASN A 440 -3.15 14.88 -16.25
CA ASN A 440 -3.35 16.18 -16.87
C ASN A 440 -4.61 16.86 -16.36
N GLN A 441 -4.44 17.83 -15.46
CA GLN A 441 -5.53 18.56 -14.82
C GLN A 441 -6.50 19.18 -15.84
N SER A 442 -6.01 19.67 -16.97
CA SER A 442 -6.86 20.32 -17.98
C SER A 442 -7.93 19.39 -18.56
N ILE A 443 -7.68 18.08 -18.57
CA ILE A 443 -8.66 17.07 -19.00
C ILE A 443 -9.82 17.01 -18.00
N TRP A 444 -9.51 17.01 -16.71
CA TRP A 444 -10.48 16.93 -15.61
C TRP A 444 -11.29 18.22 -15.44
N GLU A 445 -10.72 19.36 -15.79
CA GLU A 445 -11.40 20.64 -15.78
C GLU A 445 -12.61 20.70 -16.76
N ALA A 446 -12.66 19.78 -17.73
CA ALA A 446 -13.82 19.63 -18.59
C ALA A 446 -15.12 19.31 -17.83
N ILE A 447 -15.04 18.82 -16.58
CA ILE A 447 -16.21 18.61 -15.72
C ILE A 447 -17.00 19.91 -15.46
N TYR A 448 -16.35 21.07 -15.49
CA TYR A 448 -17.02 22.35 -15.34
C TYR A 448 -18.01 22.65 -16.48
N ASN A 449 -17.80 22.05 -17.65
CA ASN A 449 -18.68 22.21 -18.81
C ASN A 449 -19.87 21.24 -18.79
N VAL A 450 -19.88 20.25 -17.90
CA VAL A 450 -21.01 19.34 -17.71
C VAL A 450 -22.12 20.06 -16.98
N SER A 451 -23.38 19.91 -17.39
CA SER A 451 -24.50 20.54 -16.70
C SER A 451 -24.66 20.01 -15.27
N ASP A 452 -25.08 20.87 -14.36
CA ASP A 452 -25.31 20.49 -12.96
C ASP A 452 -26.38 19.41 -12.83
N GLU A 453 -27.39 19.41 -13.71
CA GLU A 453 -28.41 18.37 -13.78
C GLU A 453 -27.84 16.99 -14.11
N GLU A 454 -26.92 16.94 -15.07
CA GLU A 454 -26.29 15.68 -15.48
C GLU A 454 -25.40 15.11 -14.35
N VAL A 455 -24.63 15.96 -13.67
CA VAL A 455 -23.85 15.59 -12.50
C VAL A 455 -24.75 15.09 -11.36
N TRP A 456 -25.80 15.84 -11.05
CA TRP A 456 -26.76 15.45 -10.00
C TRP A 456 -27.46 14.13 -10.31
N LYS A 457 -27.92 13.94 -11.55
CA LYS A 457 -28.56 12.69 -11.99
C LYS A 457 -27.63 11.50 -11.83
N THR A 458 -26.37 11.63 -12.23
CA THR A 458 -25.36 10.57 -12.09
C THR A 458 -25.14 10.21 -10.62
N ARG A 459 -25.04 11.20 -9.74
CA ARG A 459 -24.92 10.96 -8.30
C ARG A 459 -26.16 10.25 -7.72
N MET A 460 -27.35 10.69 -8.08
CA MET A 460 -28.62 10.08 -7.59
C MET A 460 -28.82 8.65 -8.11
N GLU A 461 -28.40 8.36 -9.34
CA GLU A 461 -28.44 7.00 -9.89
C GLU A 461 -27.56 6.05 -9.08
N LEU A 462 -26.31 6.43 -8.80
CA LEU A 462 -25.36 5.62 -8.01
C LEU A 462 -25.83 5.44 -6.56
N LYS A 463 -26.39 6.48 -5.98
CA LYS A 463 -26.96 6.45 -4.63
C LYS A 463 -28.16 5.50 -4.53
N THR A 464 -29.04 5.53 -5.52
CA THR A 464 -30.18 4.62 -5.60
C THR A 464 -29.71 3.16 -5.76
N LYS A 465 -28.69 2.93 -6.59
CA LYS A 465 -28.07 1.61 -6.74
C LYS A 465 -27.47 1.09 -5.42
N LEU A 466 -26.81 1.97 -4.65
CA LEU A 466 -26.30 1.60 -3.33
C LEU A 466 -27.43 1.20 -2.36
N VAL A 467 -28.47 2.03 -2.27
CA VAL A 467 -29.60 1.76 -1.38
C VAL A 467 -30.30 0.43 -1.74
N ASN A 468 -30.54 0.18 -3.02
CA ASN A 468 -31.11 -1.08 -3.48
C ASN A 468 -30.19 -2.27 -3.18
N TYR A 469 -28.89 -2.13 -3.42
CA TYR A 469 -27.92 -3.16 -3.06
C TYR A 469 -27.95 -3.50 -1.57
N ILE A 470 -27.99 -2.49 -0.69
CA ILE A 470 -28.09 -2.71 0.76
C ILE A 470 -29.39 -3.48 1.08
N ARG A 471 -30.52 -3.07 0.53
CA ARG A 471 -31.83 -3.72 0.77
C ARG A 471 -31.85 -5.18 0.32
N GLU A 472 -31.20 -5.51 -0.79
CA GLU A 472 -31.17 -6.86 -1.35
C GLU A 472 -30.17 -7.77 -0.64
N GLN A 473 -28.93 -7.28 -0.42
CA GLN A 473 -27.83 -8.12 0.06
C GLN A 473 -27.81 -8.30 1.58
N PHE A 474 -28.27 -7.33 2.33
CA PHE A 474 -28.20 -7.38 3.81
C PHE A 474 -29.47 -7.86 4.48
N ARG A 475 -30.62 -7.83 3.79
CA ARG A 475 -31.92 -8.25 4.34
C ARG A 475 -31.84 -9.62 5.01
N ASP A 476 -31.35 -10.63 4.31
CA ASP A 476 -31.38 -12.01 4.78
C ASP A 476 -30.39 -12.22 5.95
N ASN A 477 -29.27 -11.58 5.92
CA ASN A 477 -28.32 -11.62 7.02
C ASN A 477 -28.87 -10.93 8.28
N TRP A 478 -29.48 -9.77 8.12
CA TRP A 478 -30.11 -9.08 9.25
C TRP A 478 -31.27 -9.83 9.84
N LEU A 479 -32.10 -10.51 9.01
CA LEU A 479 -33.18 -11.38 9.48
C LEU A 479 -32.64 -12.56 10.32
N LYS A 480 -31.53 -13.16 9.94
CA LYS A 480 -30.89 -14.25 10.69
C LYS A 480 -30.34 -13.79 12.05
N ASN A 481 -29.86 -12.56 12.13
CA ASN A 481 -29.18 -12.02 13.30
C ASN A 481 -30.06 -11.14 14.20
N GLN A 482 -31.36 -10.97 13.85
CA GLN A 482 -32.30 -10.18 14.65
C GLN A 482 -33.33 -11.08 15.35
N GLY A 483 -33.46 -10.84 16.65
CA GLY A 483 -34.54 -11.47 17.43
C GLY A 483 -35.93 -10.90 17.14
N ASP A 484 -36.01 -9.74 16.51
CA ASP A 484 -37.25 -9.06 16.11
C ASP A 484 -37.20 -8.69 14.62
N PRO A 485 -37.88 -9.46 13.75
CA PRO A 485 -37.93 -9.18 12.33
C PRO A 485 -38.53 -7.82 11.95
N SER A 486 -39.39 -7.24 12.83
CA SER A 486 -40.00 -5.93 12.58
C SER A 486 -38.94 -4.80 12.50
N ARG A 487 -37.85 -4.94 13.22
CA ARG A 487 -36.72 -4.02 13.15
C ARG A 487 -36.03 -4.02 11.79
N VAL A 488 -35.90 -5.21 11.18
CA VAL A 488 -35.31 -5.33 9.82
C VAL A 488 -36.21 -4.68 8.80
N VAL A 489 -37.54 -4.89 8.89
CA VAL A 489 -38.50 -4.24 8.00
C VAL A 489 -38.42 -2.72 8.16
N SER A 490 -38.41 -2.23 9.40
CA SER A 490 -38.32 -0.80 9.70
C SER A 490 -36.99 -0.19 9.18
N LEU A 491 -35.88 -0.92 9.31
CA LEU A 491 -34.58 -0.49 8.82
C LEU A 491 -34.60 -0.37 7.28
N MET A 492 -35.15 -1.36 6.58
CA MET A 492 -35.27 -1.36 5.13
C MET A 492 -36.09 -0.19 4.60
N GLU A 493 -37.16 0.16 5.28
CA GLU A 493 -38.03 1.27 4.94
C GLU A 493 -37.36 2.62 5.18
N LYS A 494 -36.54 2.73 6.23
CA LYS A 494 -35.89 3.98 6.63
C LYS A 494 -34.67 4.33 5.77
N ILE A 495 -34.00 3.38 5.12
CA ILE A 495 -32.91 3.67 4.21
C ILE A 495 -33.45 4.49 3.03
N ASN A 496 -32.98 5.73 2.92
CA ASN A 496 -33.56 6.73 2.03
C ASN A 496 -32.53 7.27 1.04
N PRO A 497 -32.70 7.04 -0.27
CA PRO A 497 -31.79 7.59 -1.27
C PRO A 497 -31.85 9.12 -1.40
N ASN A 498 -32.87 9.77 -0.86
CA ASN A 498 -32.98 11.23 -0.84
C ASN A 498 -32.31 11.89 0.37
N ALA A 499 -31.94 11.10 1.39
CA ALA A 499 -31.18 11.61 2.53
C ALA A 499 -29.70 11.86 2.16
N LEU A 500 -29.04 12.77 2.86
CA LEU A 500 -27.59 12.89 2.79
C LEU A 500 -26.97 11.62 3.36
N LEU A 501 -26.21 10.88 2.55
CA LEU A 501 -25.55 9.65 2.97
C LEU A 501 -24.08 9.90 3.23
N ILE A 502 -23.59 9.53 4.42
CA ILE A 502 -22.19 9.65 4.83
C ILE A 502 -21.64 8.25 5.09
N GLY A 503 -20.57 7.88 4.39
CA GLY A 503 -19.92 6.59 4.51
C GLY A 503 -18.64 6.64 5.33
N PHE A 504 -18.44 5.60 6.16
CA PHE A 504 -17.19 5.32 6.86
C PHE A 504 -16.86 3.84 6.68
N GLY A 505 -15.82 3.52 5.94
CA GLY A 505 -15.43 2.14 5.63
C GLY A 505 -13.93 1.94 5.70
N ARG A 506 -13.46 1.18 6.70
CA ARG A 506 -12.03 0.91 6.89
C ARG A 506 -11.77 -0.20 7.90
N ARG A 507 -10.52 -0.65 8.00
CA ARG A 507 -10.12 -1.53 9.10
C ARG A 507 -10.38 -0.84 10.45
N PHE A 508 -11.00 -1.55 11.38
CA PHE A 508 -11.20 -1.08 12.73
C PHE A 508 -9.92 -1.26 13.54
N ALA A 509 -9.23 -0.17 13.74
CA ALA A 509 -8.10 -0.02 14.66
C ALA A 509 -8.31 1.28 15.44
N THR A 510 -7.81 1.38 16.66
CA THR A 510 -8.09 2.51 17.58
C THR A 510 -7.74 3.86 16.98
N TYR A 511 -6.60 3.99 16.29
CA TYR A 511 -6.16 5.26 15.69
C TYR A 511 -7.05 5.75 14.55
N LYS A 512 -7.84 4.88 13.93
CA LYS A 512 -8.83 5.24 12.90
C LYS A 512 -10.04 5.97 13.48
N ARG A 513 -10.22 5.91 14.78
CA ARG A 513 -11.24 6.61 15.57
C ARG A 513 -12.66 6.47 15.03
N ALA A 514 -13.07 5.24 14.73
CA ALA A 514 -14.44 4.97 14.29
C ALA A 514 -15.50 5.45 15.30
N HIS A 515 -15.13 5.59 16.57
CA HIS A 515 -15.98 6.07 17.67
C HIS A 515 -16.20 7.59 17.68
N LEU A 516 -15.45 8.37 16.92
CA LEU A 516 -15.39 9.82 17.06
C LEU A 516 -16.75 10.51 16.90
N LEU A 517 -17.54 10.06 15.92
CA LEU A 517 -18.90 10.58 15.70
C LEU A 517 -19.84 10.32 16.91
N PHE A 518 -19.53 9.35 17.75
CA PHE A 518 -20.35 8.92 18.90
C PHE A 518 -19.86 9.49 20.23
N THR A 519 -19.02 10.49 20.21
CA THR A 519 -18.46 11.16 21.39
C THR A 519 -19.56 11.94 22.15
N ASP A 520 -20.49 12.57 21.43
CA ASP A 520 -21.66 13.27 21.97
C ASP A 520 -22.94 12.73 21.32
N LEU A 521 -23.55 11.75 21.96
CA LEU A 521 -24.76 11.10 21.44
C LEU A 521 -25.99 12.02 21.46
N GLU A 522 -26.10 12.98 22.39
CA GLU A 522 -27.22 13.90 22.44
C GLU A 522 -27.21 14.88 21.27
N ARG A 523 -26.02 15.38 20.93
CA ARG A 523 -25.85 16.24 19.77
C ARG A 523 -26.05 15.48 18.46
N LEU A 524 -25.51 14.25 18.38
CA LEU A 524 -25.70 13.39 17.23
C LEU A 524 -27.17 13.04 17.00
N GLU A 525 -27.94 12.74 18.08
CA GLU A 525 -29.37 12.49 18.00
C GLU A 525 -30.13 13.65 17.36
N LYS A 526 -29.82 14.89 17.76
CA LYS A 526 -30.42 16.11 17.17
C LYS A 526 -30.07 16.25 15.69
N ILE A 527 -28.86 15.93 15.30
CA ILE A 527 -28.38 15.99 13.91
C ILE A 527 -29.15 14.96 13.06
N VAL A 528 -29.18 13.69 13.46
CA VAL A 528 -29.76 12.62 12.63
C VAL A 528 -31.27 12.61 12.60
N ASN A 529 -31.93 13.25 13.57
CA ASN A 529 -33.38 13.37 13.63
C ASN A 529 -33.90 14.75 13.19
N ASN A 530 -33.08 15.58 12.59
CA ASN A 530 -33.49 16.85 12.03
C ASN A 530 -34.43 16.62 10.82
N PRO A 531 -35.71 17.03 10.89
CA PRO A 531 -36.67 16.76 9.81
C PRO A 531 -36.38 17.54 8.53
N ASN A 532 -35.68 18.67 8.63
CA ASN A 532 -35.35 19.52 7.48
C ASN A 532 -34.09 19.04 6.74
N TYR A 533 -33.20 18.33 7.43
CA TYR A 533 -31.91 17.88 6.91
C TYR A 533 -31.70 16.39 7.22
N PRO A 534 -32.45 15.46 6.59
CA PRO A 534 -32.26 14.03 6.78
C PRO A 534 -30.84 13.58 6.47
N VAL A 535 -30.19 12.92 7.41
CA VAL A 535 -28.84 12.37 7.24
C VAL A 535 -28.75 10.95 7.76
N GLN A 536 -28.03 10.09 7.05
CA GLN A 536 -27.79 8.71 7.43
C GLN A 536 -26.30 8.39 7.31
N PHE A 537 -25.78 7.62 8.29
CA PHE A 537 -24.40 7.19 8.33
C PHE A 537 -24.30 5.69 8.08
N LEU A 538 -23.47 5.31 7.12
CA LEU A 538 -23.17 3.93 6.78
C LEU A 538 -21.76 3.59 7.28
N TYR A 539 -21.66 2.74 8.29
CA TYR A 539 -20.43 2.23 8.84
C TYR A 539 -20.15 0.82 8.35
N THR A 540 -18.91 0.52 8.02
CA THR A 540 -18.46 -0.83 7.68
C THR A 540 -16.98 -1.00 7.99
N GLY A 541 -16.56 -2.22 8.22
CA GLY A 541 -15.13 -2.55 8.42
C GLY A 541 -14.95 -3.82 9.25
N LYS A 542 -13.73 -4.33 9.17
CA LYS A 542 -13.28 -5.52 9.91
C LYS A 542 -12.19 -5.13 10.89
N ALA A 543 -12.22 -5.74 12.08
CA ALA A 543 -11.09 -5.71 13.02
C ALA A 543 -10.27 -6.99 12.85
N HIS A 544 -8.95 -6.90 13.05
CA HIS A 544 -8.13 -8.10 13.07
C HIS A 544 -8.64 -9.06 14.17
N PRO A 545 -8.68 -10.39 13.94
CA PRO A 545 -9.18 -11.34 14.94
C PRO A 545 -8.47 -11.31 16.31
N ALA A 546 -7.22 -10.82 16.34
CA ALA A 546 -6.46 -10.60 17.57
C ALA A 546 -6.65 -9.18 18.17
N ASP A 547 -7.33 -8.25 17.48
CA ASP A 547 -7.55 -6.88 17.95
C ASP A 547 -8.88 -6.76 18.68
N GLY A 548 -8.86 -7.06 19.99
CA GLY A 548 -10.05 -6.95 20.85
C GLY A 548 -10.60 -5.52 20.96
N ALA A 549 -9.73 -4.50 20.90
CA ALA A 549 -10.16 -3.09 20.95
C ALA A 549 -10.93 -2.69 19.68
N GLY A 550 -10.42 -3.06 18.51
CA GLY A 550 -11.11 -2.85 17.23
C GLY A 550 -12.46 -3.58 17.17
N GLN A 551 -12.52 -4.82 17.66
CA GLN A 551 -13.78 -5.59 17.76
C GLN A 551 -14.77 -4.93 18.72
N GLY A 552 -14.29 -4.38 19.84
CA GLY A 552 -15.11 -3.61 20.79
C GLY A 552 -15.73 -2.36 20.17
N LEU A 553 -15.02 -1.67 19.27
CA LEU A 553 -15.56 -0.52 18.53
C LEU A 553 -16.70 -0.95 17.57
N ILE A 554 -16.56 -2.07 16.88
CA ILE A 554 -17.61 -2.62 16.01
C ILE A 554 -18.86 -2.90 16.85
N LYS A 555 -18.70 -3.61 17.96
CA LYS A 555 -19.80 -3.93 18.88
C LYS A 555 -20.51 -2.67 19.38
N ARG A 556 -19.76 -1.68 19.82
CA ARG A 556 -20.31 -0.41 20.30
C ARG A 556 -21.12 0.34 19.23
N ILE A 557 -20.62 0.40 18.00
CA ILE A 557 -21.34 1.07 16.90
C ILE A 557 -22.62 0.29 16.55
N TYR A 558 -22.55 -1.05 16.54
CA TYR A 558 -23.73 -1.89 16.34
C TYR A 558 -24.78 -1.64 17.42
N GLU A 559 -24.40 -1.63 18.70
CA GLU A 559 -25.32 -1.34 19.82
C GLU A 559 -26.00 0.02 19.65
N ILE A 560 -25.23 1.06 19.29
CA ILE A 560 -25.79 2.40 19.02
C ILE A 560 -26.77 2.37 17.87
N SER A 561 -26.46 1.64 16.79
CA SER A 561 -27.33 1.50 15.62
C SER A 561 -28.69 0.86 15.94
N GLN A 562 -28.76 0.10 17.03
CA GLN A 562 -30.01 -0.56 17.51
C GLN A 562 -30.82 0.29 18.48
N MET A 563 -30.29 1.43 18.93
CA MET A 563 -31.05 2.33 19.81
C MET A 563 -32.22 3.00 19.03
N PRO A 564 -33.41 3.18 19.65
CA PRO A 564 -34.60 3.69 18.96
C PRO A 564 -34.35 5.01 18.20
N GLN A 565 -33.58 5.94 18.78
CA GLN A 565 -33.28 7.25 18.19
C GLN A 565 -32.31 7.20 17.00
N PHE A 566 -31.53 6.12 16.88
CA PHE A 566 -30.54 5.93 15.83
C PHE A 566 -30.93 4.88 14.79
N LEU A 567 -31.99 4.12 15.02
CA LEU A 567 -32.41 3.04 14.12
C LEU A 567 -32.74 3.59 12.73
N GLY A 568 -32.04 3.08 11.72
CA GLY A 568 -32.13 3.54 10.34
C GLY A 568 -31.43 4.87 10.06
N LYS A 569 -30.73 5.44 11.07
CA LYS A 569 -29.88 6.65 10.94
C LYS A 569 -28.40 6.31 11.00
N ILE A 570 -28.03 5.39 11.90
CA ILE A 570 -26.70 4.80 11.99
C ILE A 570 -26.84 3.34 11.58
N ILE A 571 -26.18 2.92 10.52
CA ILE A 571 -26.33 1.60 9.93
C ILE A 571 -24.94 0.97 9.83
N PHE A 572 -24.77 -0.24 10.41
CA PHE A 572 -23.54 -1.02 10.25
C PHE A 572 -23.74 -2.07 9.17
N LEU A 573 -22.87 -2.06 8.16
CA LEU A 573 -22.83 -3.03 7.08
C LEU A 573 -21.68 -4.01 7.33
N GLU A 574 -21.99 -5.28 7.52
CA GLU A 574 -20.99 -6.32 7.78
C GLU A 574 -20.25 -6.75 6.52
N ASN A 575 -19.11 -7.36 6.72
CA ASN A 575 -18.24 -7.95 5.70
C ASN A 575 -17.74 -6.96 4.62
N TYR A 576 -17.03 -5.93 5.06
CA TYR A 576 -16.39 -4.98 4.16
C TYR A 576 -15.39 -5.67 3.23
N ASP A 577 -15.68 -5.70 1.95
CA ASP A 577 -14.85 -6.25 0.87
C ASP A 577 -14.80 -5.28 -0.32
N MET A 578 -14.10 -5.66 -1.41
CA MET A 578 -13.99 -4.81 -2.59
C MET A 578 -15.32 -4.55 -3.28
N GLN A 579 -16.28 -5.47 -3.22
CA GLN A 579 -17.60 -5.31 -3.83
C GLN A 579 -18.41 -4.25 -3.09
N LEU A 580 -18.49 -4.35 -1.76
CA LEU A 580 -19.16 -3.36 -0.92
C LEU A 580 -18.44 -2.01 -0.99
N ALA A 581 -17.11 -2.01 -0.99
CA ALA A 581 -16.31 -0.79 -1.11
C ALA A 581 -16.66 -0.02 -2.37
N ARG A 582 -16.68 -0.65 -3.54
CA ARG A 582 -17.04 0.01 -4.81
C ARG A 582 -18.43 0.63 -4.78
N ARG A 583 -19.40 -0.03 -4.13
CA ARG A 583 -20.76 0.51 -3.98
C ARG A 583 -20.80 1.73 -3.07
N LEU A 584 -20.13 1.65 -1.93
CA LEU A 584 -20.11 2.75 -0.95
C LEU A 584 -19.40 3.98 -1.49
N ILE A 585 -18.16 3.84 -1.98
CA ILE A 585 -17.35 4.97 -2.45
C ILE A 585 -17.93 5.66 -3.69
N SER A 586 -18.85 5.04 -4.39
CA SER A 586 -19.57 5.64 -5.52
C SER A 586 -21.00 6.08 -5.17
N GLY A 587 -21.60 5.54 -4.12
CA GLY A 587 -23.03 5.73 -3.80
C GLY A 587 -23.32 6.71 -2.68
N VAL A 588 -22.42 6.93 -1.70
CA VAL A 588 -22.62 7.93 -0.65
C VAL A 588 -22.35 9.34 -1.15
N ASP A 589 -22.77 10.37 -0.42
CA ASP A 589 -22.50 11.76 -0.77
C ASP A 589 -21.21 12.26 -0.17
N ILE A 590 -20.89 11.81 1.04
CA ILE A 590 -19.66 12.14 1.77
C ILE A 590 -18.93 10.87 2.17
N TRP A 591 -17.62 10.91 2.04
CA TRP A 591 -16.71 9.92 2.58
C TRP A 591 -15.93 10.50 3.75
N MET A 592 -16.10 9.90 4.94
CA MET A 592 -15.55 10.41 6.18
C MET A 592 -14.34 9.58 6.62
N ASN A 593 -13.25 10.27 7.00
CA ASN A 593 -12.04 9.69 7.57
C ASN A 593 -11.59 10.50 8.79
N THR A 594 -11.41 9.81 9.91
CA THR A 594 -11.14 10.44 11.21
C THR A 594 -9.89 9.90 11.91
N PRO A 595 -8.76 9.68 11.20
CA PRO A 595 -7.57 9.12 11.85
C PRO A 595 -6.99 10.06 12.90
N THR A 596 -6.22 9.49 13.84
CA THR A 596 -5.35 10.27 14.71
C THR A 596 -4.11 10.68 13.92
N ARG A 597 -3.91 11.98 13.71
CA ARG A 597 -2.74 12.52 13.03
C ARG A 597 -1.48 12.33 13.89
N PRO A 598 -0.31 11.91 13.33
CA PRO A 598 0.00 11.61 11.93
C PRO A 598 0.00 10.09 11.62
N LEU A 599 -0.93 9.32 12.17
CA LEU A 599 -0.91 7.86 12.11
C LEU A 599 -1.51 7.25 10.84
N GLU A 600 -2.14 8.05 9.98
CA GLU A 600 -2.55 7.61 8.65
C GLU A 600 -1.41 7.85 7.66
N ALA A 601 -0.74 6.80 7.23
CA ALA A 601 0.41 6.91 6.32
C ALA A 601 0.03 7.56 4.98
N SER A 602 -1.07 7.17 4.39
CA SER A 602 -1.64 7.79 3.20
C SER A 602 -3.16 7.80 3.24
N GLY A 603 -3.79 6.62 3.28
CA GLY A 603 -5.18 6.43 2.94
C GLY A 603 -5.37 6.48 1.42
N THR A 604 -6.37 5.78 0.91
CA THR A 604 -6.72 5.77 -0.52
C THR A 604 -8.23 5.75 -0.76
N SER A 605 -9.04 5.46 0.26
CA SER A 605 -10.49 5.35 0.11
C SER A 605 -11.14 6.66 -0.29
N GLY A 606 -10.66 7.79 0.25
CA GLY A 606 -11.12 9.13 -0.13
C GLY A 606 -10.78 9.50 -1.56
N GLU A 607 -9.65 9.04 -2.08
CA GLU A 607 -9.25 9.22 -3.48
C GLU A 607 -10.19 8.48 -4.44
N LYS A 608 -10.60 7.25 -4.08
CA LYS A 608 -11.61 6.48 -4.83
C LYS A 608 -12.96 7.19 -4.83
N ALA A 609 -13.36 7.71 -3.68
CA ALA A 609 -14.63 8.40 -3.49
C ALA A 609 -14.73 9.65 -4.39
N LEU A 610 -13.72 10.50 -4.40
CA LEU A 610 -13.75 11.74 -5.17
C LEU A 610 -13.86 11.53 -6.68
N MET A 611 -13.33 10.43 -7.22
CA MET A 611 -13.45 10.08 -8.65
C MET A 611 -14.90 9.73 -9.04
N ASN A 612 -15.75 9.48 -8.06
CA ASN A 612 -17.17 9.20 -8.19
C ASN A 612 -18.07 10.39 -7.77
N GLY A 613 -17.50 11.57 -7.62
CA GLY A 613 -18.24 12.74 -7.16
C GLY A 613 -18.70 12.67 -5.72
N VAL A 614 -18.08 11.81 -4.90
CA VAL A 614 -18.27 11.73 -3.45
C VAL A 614 -17.28 12.67 -2.77
N VAL A 615 -17.77 13.52 -1.89
CA VAL A 615 -16.97 14.58 -1.28
C VAL A 615 -16.28 14.09 0.00
N ASN A 616 -15.03 14.45 0.20
CA ASN A 616 -14.28 14.07 1.39
C ASN A 616 -14.55 15.00 2.57
N LEU A 617 -14.72 14.40 3.76
CA LEU A 617 -14.65 15.02 5.08
C LEU A 617 -13.61 14.27 5.89
N SER A 618 -12.45 14.85 6.11
CA SER A 618 -11.33 14.14 6.72
C SER A 618 -10.43 15.04 7.58
N VAL A 619 -9.75 14.40 8.53
CA VAL A 619 -8.58 14.97 9.20
C VAL A 619 -7.49 15.26 8.17
N LEU A 620 -6.73 16.34 8.36
CA LEU A 620 -5.56 16.68 7.53
C LEU A 620 -4.38 15.76 7.84
N ASP A 621 -4.49 14.52 7.39
CA ASP A 621 -3.50 13.47 7.56
C ASP A 621 -3.34 12.69 6.25
N GLY A 622 -2.21 12.01 6.07
CA GLY A 622 -1.94 11.23 4.87
C GLY A 622 -2.10 12.06 3.59
N TRP A 623 -2.77 11.50 2.60
CA TRP A 623 -2.99 12.16 1.30
C TRP A 623 -3.85 13.44 1.39
N TRP A 624 -4.78 13.52 2.37
CA TRP A 624 -5.68 14.66 2.46
C TRP A 624 -4.99 15.95 2.90
N LEU A 625 -3.85 15.86 3.60
CA LEU A 625 -3.01 17.01 3.89
C LEU A 625 -2.51 17.69 2.60
N GLU A 626 -2.24 16.91 1.57
CA GLU A 626 -1.79 17.37 0.26
C GLU A 626 -2.96 17.69 -0.68
N GLY A 627 -4.02 16.89 -0.60
CA GLY A 627 -5.17 16.92 -1.51
C GLY A 627 -6.23 17.94 -1.20
N TYR A 628 -6.35 18.37 0.05
CA TYR A 628 -7.39 19.32 0.45
C TYR A 628 -7.30 20.65 -0.32
N ARG A 629 -8.46 21.07 -0.84
CA ARG A 629 -8.66 22.38 -1.43
C ARG A 629 -9.95 22.98 -0.89
N GLU A 630 -9.91 24.27 -0.52
CA GLU A 630 -11.11 25.00 -0.09
C GLU A 630 -12.18 24.97 -1.19
N GLY A 631 -13.41 24.67 -0.81
CA GLY A 631 -14.54 24.53 -1.75
C GLY A 631 -14.54 23.22 -2.57
N ALA A 632 -13.65 22.26 -2.26
CA ALA A 632 -13.60 20.96 -2.91
C ALA A 632 -13.75 19.78 -1.93
N GLY A 633 -14.11 20.04 -0.71
CA GLY A 633 -14.29 19.09 0.38
C GLY A 633 -14.13 19.78 1.72
N TRP A 634 -14.18 19.02 2.80
CA TRP A 634 -14.05 19.52 4.16
C TRP A 634 -12.87 18.88 4.88
N ALA A 635 -12.20 19.67 5.69
CA ALA A 635 -11.10 19.22 6.53
C ALA A 635 -11.32 19.71 7.97
N LEU A 636 -10.84 18.92 8.91
CA LEU A 636 -10.62 19.38 10.26
C LEU A 636 -9.35 20.25 10.21
N THR A 637 -9.49 21.55 10.26
CA THR A 637 -8.41 22.51 10.00
C THR A 637 -7.36 22.62 11.11
N GLU A 638 -7.64 22.15 12.31
CA GLU A 638 -6.66 22.09 13.39
C GLU A 638 -5.57 21.09 13.06
N LYS A 639 -4.37 21.57 12.82
CA LYS A 639 -3.19 20.76 12.48
C LYS A 639 -2.38 20.34 13.70
N ARG A 640 -2.70 20.86 14.89
CA ARG A 640 -2.00 20.49 16.11
C ARG A 640 -2.44 19.13 16.58
N THR A 641 -1.51 18.39 17.15
CA THR A 641 -1.78 17.19 17.92
C THR A 641 -1.61 17.51 19.39
N TYR A 642 -2.62 17.18 20.20
CA TYR A 642 -2.54 17.32 21.64
C TYR A 642 -2.07 16.01 22.27
N GLN A 643 -1.27 16.11 23.34
CA GLN A 643 -0.82 14.91 24.06
C GLN A 643 -1.98 14.19 24.75
N ASN A 644 -3.02 14.90 25.14
CA ASN A 644 -4.24 14.32 25.67
C ASN A 644 -5.17 13.91 24.54
N GLN A 645 -5.20 12.62 24.23
CA GLN A 645 -6.01 12.05 23.14
C GLN A 645 -7.52 12.29 23.34
N SER A 646 -8.01 12.21 24.57
CA SER A 646 -9.44 12.47 24.87
C SER A 646 -9.84 13.90 24.55
N TYR A 647 -8.96 14.86 24.83
CA TYR A 647 -9.19 16.27 24.48
C TYR A 647 -9.17 16.48 22.97
N GLN A 648 -8.24 15.85 22.29
CA GLN A 648 -8.17 15.86 20.82
C GLN A 648 -9.45 15.29 20.20
N ASP A 649 -9.93 14.17 20.73
CA ASP A 649 -11.16 13.52 20.23
C ASP A 649 -12.39 14.41 20.43
N GLN A 650 -12.49 15.08 21.58
CA GLN A 650 -13.60 16.03 21.83
C GLN A 650 -13.58 17.22 20.86
N LEU A 651 -12.42 17.80 20.59
CA LEU A 651 -12.28 18.90 19.66
C LEU A 651 -12.62 18.48 18.22
N ASP A 652 -12.11 17.35 17.79
CA ASP A 652 -12.33 16.84 16.44
C ASP A 652 -13.80 16.45 16.23
N ALA A 653 -14.43 15.81 17.22
CA ALA A 653 -15.85 15.49 17.19
C ALA A 653 -16.72 16.76 17.13
N ALA A 654 -16.44 17.75 17.97
CA ALA A 654 -17.14 19.04 17.96
C ALA A 654 -17.01 19.75 16.61
N THR A 655 -15.84 19.68 15.98
CA THR A 655 -15.59 20.24 14.65
C THR A 655 -16.44 19.53 13.58
N ILE A 656 -16.49 18.18 13.61
CA ILE A 656 -17.33 17.41 12.69
C ILE A 656 -18.81 17.80 12.82
N TYR A 657 -19.33 17.85 14.05
CA TYR A 657 -20.72 18.25 14.28
C TYR A 657 -21.00 19.67 13.77
N SER A 658 -20.11 20.62 14.05
CA SER A 658 -20.23 22.00 13.57
C SER A 658 -20.23 22.10 12.05
N LEU A 659 -19.35 21.36 11.37
CA LEU A 659 -19.32 21.30 9.91
C LEU A 659 -20.62 20.72 9.34
N LEU A 660 -21.14 19.66 9.95
CA LEU A 660 -22.42 19.05 9.54
C LEU A 660 -23.58 20.04 9.70
N GLU A 661 -23.71 20.64 10.88
CA GLU A 661 -24.83 21.52 11.24
C GLU A 661 -24.85 22.83 10.45
N ASN A 662 -23.68 23.47 10.29
CA ASN A 662 -23.57 24.85 9.80
C ASN A 662 -23.19 24.97 8.32
N GLU A 663 -22.57 23.97 7.74
CA GLU A 663 -22.05 24.03 6.37
C GLU A 663 -22.62 22.93 5.48
N ILE A 664 -22.40 21.66 5.83
CA ILE A 664 -22.63 20.51 4.93
C ILE A 664 -24.13 20.30 4.69
N MET A 665 -24.92 20.11 5.76
CA MET A 665 -26.34 19.84 5.63
C MET A 665 -27.09 21.02 5.01
N PRO A 666 -26.89 22.27 5.43
CA PRO A 666 -27.51 23.42 4.79
C PRO A 666 -27.19 23.52 3.30
N LEU A 667 -25.92 23.33 2.91
CA LEU A 667 -25.49 23.39 1.52
C LEU A 667 -26.13 22.26 0.67
N TYR A 668 -26.14 21.04 1.19
CA TYR A 668 -26.71 19.90 0.48
C TYR A 668 -28.20 20.08 0.22
N TYR A 669 -28.94 20.65 1.16
CA TYR A 669 -30.39 20.86 1.09
C TYR A 669 -30.83 22.22 0.51
N ALA A 670 -29.89 23.09 0.11
CA ALA A 670 -30.20 24.34 -0.60
C ALA A 670 -30.66 24.06 -2.04
N ARG A 671 -31.85 23.45 -2.17
CA ARG A 671 -32.40 23.00 -3.46
C ARG A 671 -32.93 24.20 -4.28
N ASN A 672 -32.55 24.19 -5.56
CA ASN A 672 -33.14 25.14 -6.55
C ASN A 672 -34.49 24.61 -7.09
N ALA A 673 -35.10 25.37 -8.00
CA ALA A 673 -36.39 25.00 -8.62
C ALA A 673 -36.35 23.66 -9.40
N LYS A 674 -35.17 23.18 -9.79
CA LYS A 674 -34.94 21.89 -10.45
C LYS A 674 -34.68 20.73 -9.48
N GLY A 675 -34.68 20.97 -8.19
CA GLY A 675 -34.57 19.97 -7.13
C GLY A 675 -33.15 19.54 -6.76
N TYR A 676 -32.10 20.25 -7.21
CA TYR A 676 -30.71 19.99 -6.83
C TYR A 676 -30.04 21.21 -6.18
N SER A 677 -28.96 20.99 -5.44
CA SER A 677 -28.14 22.06 -4.89
C SER A 677 -26.99 22.42 -5.84
N ALA A 678 -27.07 23.61 -6.43
CA ALA A 678 -26.00 24.11 -7.29
C ALA A 678 -24.67 24.32 -6.51
N GLY A 679 -24.75 24.75 -5.25
CA GLY A 679 -23.61 24.89 -4.37
C GLY A 679 -22.94 23.55 -4.09
N TRP A 680 -23.71 22.48 -3.86
CA TRP A 680 -23.19 21.13 -3.69
C TRP A 680 -22.50 20.61 -4.95
N ILE A 681 -23.14 20.79 -6.11
CA ILE A 681 -22.57 20.37 -7.39
C ILE A 681 -21.26 21.10 -7.69
N LYS A 682 -21.14 22.36 -7.30
CA LYS A 682 -19.88 23.10 -7.41
C LYS A 682 -18.76 22.44 -6.61
N VAL A 683 -19.02 22.02 -5.38
CA VAL A 683 -18.03 21.29 -4.56
C VAL A 683 -17.65 19.97 -5.23
N VAL A 684 -18.63 19.22 -5.75
CA VAL A 684 -18.37 17.97 -6.48
C VAL A 684 -17.47 18.19 -7.69
N LYS A 685 -17.78 19.19 -8.53
CA LYS A 685 -16.95 19.51 -9.70
C LYS A 685 -15.56 19.97 -9.32
N ASN A 686 -15.42 20.82 -8.28
CA ASN A 686 -14.13 21.25 -7.77
C ASN A 686 -13.29 20.05 -7.30
N SER A 687 -13.90 19.12 -6.56
CA SER A 687 -13.23 17.92 -6.08
C SER A 687 -12.68 17.09 -7.25
N ILE A 688 -13.49 16.87 -8.29
CA ILE A 688 -13.09 16.12 -9.48
C ILE A 688 -11.99 16.87 -10.25
N ALA A 689 -12.19 18.15 -10.56
CA ALA A 689 -11.27 18.91 -11.40
C ALA A 689 -9.91 19.19 -10.75
N GLN A 690 -9.92 19.55 -9.47
CA GLN A 690 -8.72 20.08 -8.80
C GLN A 690 -7.93 19.01 -8.05
N ILE A 691 -8.54 17.87 -7.71
CA ILE A 691 -7.93 16.88 -6.85
C ILE A 691 -7.68 15.55 -7.59
N ALA A 692 -8.67 15.01 -8.33
CA ALA A 692 -8.58 13.69 -8.93
C ALA A 692 -7.33 13.44 -9.79
N PRO A 693 -6.84 14.39 -10.63
CA PRO A 693 -5.66 14.18 -11.47
C PRO A 693 -4.40 13.81 -10.70
N HIS A 694 -4.30 14.25 -9.45
CA HIS A 694 -3.11 14.09 -8.62
C HIS A 694 -3.06 12.75 -7.87
N TYR A 695 -4.17 11.99 -7.84
CA TYR A 695 -4.30 10.78 -7.05
C TYR A 695 -4.73 9.55 -7.86
N THR A 696 -4.40 9.52 -9.14
CA THR A 696 -4.52 8.34 -9.97
C THR A 696 -3.32 7.40 -9.78
N MET A 697 -3.53 6.10 -9.93
CA MET A 697 -2.44 5.13 -9.90
C MET A 697 -1.45 5.35 -11.06
N LYS A 698 -1.93 5.90 -12.19
CA LYS A 698 -1.07 6.31 -13.32
C LYS A 698 -0.01 7.33 -12.88
N ARG A 699 -0.43 8.39 -12.15
CA ARG A 699 0.50 9.37 -11.58
C ARG A 699 1.46 8.72 -10.61
N GLN A 700 0.97 7.85 -9.71
CA GLN A 700 1.82 7.14 -8.74
C GLN A 700 2.87 6.27 -9.43
N LEU A 701 2.48 5.48 -10.43
CA LEU A 701 3.40 4.63 -11.19
C LEU A 701 4.47 5.46 -11.91
N ASP A 702 4.06 6.55 -12.56
CA ASP A 702 4.99 7.45 -13.25
C ASP A 702 5.97 8.13 -12.29
N ASP A 703 5.53 8.49 -11.08
CA ASP A 703 6.40 9.02 -10.02
C ASP A 703 7.44 7.99 -9.57
N TYR A 704 7.07 6.71 -9.38
CA TYR A 704 8.04 5.65 -9.07
C TYR A 704 9.08 5.47 -10.17
N TYR A 705 8.67 5.52 -11.44
CA TYR A 705 9.59 5.43 -12.56
C TYR A 705 10.55 6.61 -12.63
N SER A 706 10.04 7.82 -12.50
CA SER A 706 10.85 9.05 -12.63
C SER A 706 11.75 9.30 -11.41
N LYS A 707 11.27 8.99 -10.21
CA LYS A 707 12.02 9.26 -8.97
C LYS A 707 12.98 8.12 -8.61
N PHE A 708 12.62 6.87 -8.87
CA PHE A 708 13.35 5.71 -8.35
C PHE A 708 13.74 4.68 -9.42
N TYR A 709 12.81 4.02 -10.09
CA TYR A 709 13.11 2.82 -10.87
C TYR A 709 14.13 3.05 -11.99
N ASN A 710 13.95 4.08 -12.80
CA ASN A 710 14.89 4.37 -13.89
C ASN A 710 16.27 4.75 -13.35
N ASN A 711 16.33 5.53 -12.28
CA ASN A 711 17.57 5.93 -11.63
C ASN A 711 18.32 4.71 -11.04
N LEU A 712 17.60 3.80 -10.40
CA LEU A 712 18.15 2.55 -9.85
C LEU A 712 18.68 1.64 -10.96
N ARG A 713 17.94 1.47 -12.06
CA ARG A 713 18.43 0.73 -13.23
C ARG A 713 19.72 1.33 -13.77
N ASP A 714 19.74 2.63 -13.99
CA ASP A 714 20.88 3.31 -14.57
C ASP A 714 22.11 3.23 -13.63
N ARG A 715 21.90 3.37 -12.33
CA ARG A 715 22.92 3.15 -11.31
C ARG A 715 23.42 1.72 -11.30
N SER A 716 22.53 0.73 -11.30
CA SER A 716 22.89 -0.69 -11.34
C SER A 716 23.72 -1.01 -12.60
N ASN A 717 23.31 -0.50 -13.75
CA ASN A 717 24.04 -0.69 -14.99
C ASN A 717 25.44 -0.06 -14.95
N LEU A 718 25.57 1.12 -14.35
CA LEU A 718 26.85 1.79 -14.15
C LEU A 718 27.79 0.95 -13.27
N LEU A 719 27.29 0.40 -12.18
CA LEU A 719 28.07 -0.44 -11.26
C LEU A 719 28.49 -1.77 -11.90
N LYS A 720 27.61 -2.36 -12.72
CA LYS A 720 27.87 -3.64 -13.41
C LYS A 720 28.79 -3.52 -14.63
N ALA A 721 29.00 -2.31 -15.15
CA ALA A 721 29.82 -2.07 -16.33
C ALA A 721 31.26 -2.54 -16.09
N ASN A 722 31.92 -2.98 -17.17
CA ASN A 722 33.33 -3.40 -17.15
C ASN A 722 33.67 -4.46 -16.09
N GLY A 723 32.78 -5.45 -15.91
CA GLY A 723 33.00 -6.52 -14.92
C GLY A 723 32.84 -6.04 -13.47
N ASN A 724 31.89 -5.18 -13.21
CA ASN A 724 31.57 -4.58 -11.90
C ASN A 724 32.66 -3.64 -11.35
N LYS A 725 33.48 -3.06 -12.22
CA LYS A 725 34.65 -2.27 -11.81
C LYS A 725 34.30 -1.21 -10.76
N LEU A 726 33.29 -0.38 -11.00
CA LEU A 726 32.93 0.69 -10.07
C LEU A 726 32.43 0.16 -8.73
N ALA A 727 31.67 -0.95 -8.72
CA ALA A 727 31.23 -1.57 -7.48
C ALA A 727 32.41 -2.07 -6.63
N LEU A 728 33.42 -2.69 -7.27
CA LEU A 728 34.64 -3.14 -6.62
C LEU A 728 35.43 -1.95 -6.05
N GLU A 729 35.60 -0.88 -6.82
CA GLU A 729 36.32 0.34 -6.41
C GLU A 729 35.62 1.02 -5.21
N ILE A 730 34.31 1.12 -5.22
CA ILE A 730 33.54 1.69 -4.09
C ILE A 730 33.67 0.82 -2.84
N ALA A 731 33.56 -0.50 -2.97
CA ALA A 731 33.70 -1.43 -1.83
C ALA A 731 35.11 -1.32 -1.21
N GLU A 732 36.15 -1.32 -2.04
CA GLU A 732 37.55 -1.14 -1.60
C GLU A 732 37.74 0.22 -0.92
N TRP A 733 37.19 1.30 -1.50
CA TRP A 733 37.26 2.64 -0.91
C TRP A 733 36.58 2.68 0.47
N LYS A 734 35.40 2.08 0.61
CA LYS A 734 34.68 1.98 1.91
C LYS A 734 35.52 1.24 2.95
N GLU A 735 36.12 0.12 2.60
CA GLU A 735 36.99 -0.64 3.49
C GLU A 735 38.25 0.20 3.93
N ASN A 736 38.88 0.88 3.00
CA ASN A 736 40.04 1.72 3.28
C ASN A 736 39.68 2.88 4.22
N VAL A 737 38.56 3.55 3.96
CA VAL A 737 38.07 4.64 4.81
C VAL A 737 37.68 4.11 6.21
N ALA A 738 36.95 2.99 6.31
CA ALA A 738 36.59 2.41 7.59
C ALA A 738 37.82 2.08 8.45
N ASN A 739 38.86 1.49 7.84
CA ASN A 739 40.11 1.13 8.53
C ASN A 739 40.90 2.34 8.99
N ALA A 740 40.87 3.44 8.27
CA ALA A 740 41.63 4.67 8.58
C ALA A 740 40.82 5.68 9.41
N TRP A 741 39.50 5.54 9.52
CA TRP A 741 38.59 6.56 10.03
C TRP A 741 38.98 7.09 11.41
N ASP A 742 39.33 6.21 12.34
CA ASP A 742 39.71 6.60 13.70
C ASP A 742 41.03 7.35 13.77
N ALA A 743 41.90 7.13 12.82
CA ALA A 743 43.21 7.81 12.73
C ALA A 743 43.13 9.21 12.11
N ILE A 744 42.02 9.57 11.45
CA ILE A 744 41.83 10.91 10.88
C ILE A 744 41.71 11.94 12.01
N ASN A 745 42.51 13.02 11.96
CA ASN A 745 42.57 14.01 13.01
C ASN A 745 42.49 15.43 12.47
N VAL A 746 41.77 16.29 13.21
CA VAL A 746 41.82 17.74 12.99
C VAL A 746 43.12 18.31 13.62
N VAL A 747 44.00 18.86 12.78
CA VAL A 747 45.28 19.38 13.20
C VAL A 747 45.17 20.82 13.72
N SER A 748 44.40 21.67 13.03
CA SER A 748 44.19 23.05 13.45
C SER A 748 42.89 23.62 12.88
N ILE A 749 42.29 24.55 13.61
CA ILE A 749 41.14 25.35 13.18
C ILE A 749 41.53 26.81 13.37
N LYS A 750 41.56 27.57 12.27
CA LYS A 750 41.74 29.03 12.31
C LYS A 750 40.42 29.70 12.03
N LYS A 751 39.95 30.54 12.93
CA LYS A 751 38.68 31.27 12.85
C LYS A 751 38.82 32.67 13.43
N GLU A 752 38.03 33.60 12.93
CA GLU A 752 38.02 34.98 13.41
C GLU A 752 37.55 35.05 14.88
N GLU A 753 37.99 36.07 15.62
CA GLU A 753 37.68 36.25 17.03
C GLU A 753 36.20 36.27 17.35
N ALA A 754 35.39 36.87 16.44
CA ALA A 754 33.93 36.88 16.55
C ALA A 754 33.31 35.45 16.56
N VAL A 755 33.86 34.56 15.73
CA VAL A 755 33.45 33.15 15.67
C VAL A 755 33.89 32.39 16.92
N VAL A 756 35.10 32.67 17.39
CA VAL A 756 35.65 32.07 18.63
C VAL A 756 34.79 32.43 19.84
N ASN A 757 34.38 33.70 19.91
CA ASN A 757 33.62 34.22 21.03
C ASN A 757 32.08 34.01 20.91
N GLY A 758 31.62 33.47 19.78
CA GLY A 758 30.20 33.24 19.51
C GLY A 758 29.36 34.54 19.38
N ASN A 759 30.01 35.64 18.98
CA ASN A 759 29.36 36.96 18.82
C ASN A 759 29.39 37.39 17.37
N LEU A 760 28.50 36.79 16.57
CA LEU A 760 28.38 37.09 15.14
C LEU A 760 27.39 38.23 14.91
N ILE A 761 27.63 38.99 13.84
CA ILE A 761 26.72 40.04 13.36
C ILE A 761 25.99 39.52 12.12
N ALA A 762 24.67 39.62 12.13
CA ALA A 762 23.85 39.16 11.00
C ALA A 762 24.30 39.81 9.68
N GLY A 763 24.43 39.00 8.65
CA GLY A 763 24.88 39.40 7.31
C GLY A 763 26.39 39.56 7.13
N ASN A 764 27.20 39.55 8.22
CA ASN A 764 28.63 39.54 8.09
C ASN A 764 29.14 38.16 7.69
N LYS A 765 30.31 38.16 7.03
CA LYS A 765 30.99 36.96 6.55
C LYS A 765 32.23 36.71 7.37
N TYR A 766 32.44 35.49 7.79
CA TYR A 766 33.55 35.04 8.63
C TYR A 766 34.28 33.88 7.98
N ASP A 767 35.56 34.04 7.71
CA ASP A 767 36.38 32.99 7.09
C ASP A 767 36.91 32.01 8.13
N ILE A 768 36.81 30.72 7.79
CA ILE A 768 37.25 29.62 8.63
C ILE A 768 38.17 28.72 7.80
N GLU A 769 39.32 28.35 8.37
CA GLU A 769 40.29 27.42 7.80
C GLU A 769 40.50 26.24 8.75
N ILE A 770 40.38 25.02 8.22
CA ILE A 770 40.58 23.77 8.95
C ILE A 770 41.63 22.94 8.26
N VAL A 771 42.60 22.44 9.01
CA VAL A 771 43.63 21.49 8.54
C VAL A 771 43.35 20.13 9.14
N VAL A 772 43.28 19.11 8.29
CA VAL A 772 42.99 17.70 8.66
C VAL A 772 44.11 16.81 8.16
N ASP A 773 44.58 15.90 9.01
CA ASP A 773 45.38 14.74 8.61
C ASP A 773 44.45 13.59 8.23
N GLU A 774 44.42 13.26 6.95
CA GLU A 774 43.56 12.20 6.42
C GLU A 774 44.11 10.77 6.59
N ALA A 775 45.18 10.60 7.34
CA ALA A 775 45.76 9.29 7.68
C ALA A 775 46.07 8.38 6.46
N GLY A 776 46.50 9.00 5.36
CA GLY A 776 46.84 8.26 4.12
C GLY A 776 45.66 8.09 3.14
N LEU A 777 44.45 8.54 3.48
CA LEU A 777 43.36 8.67 2.53
C LEU A 777 43.56 9.91 1.65
N ASN A 778 43.26 9.83 0.40
CA ASN A 778 43.58 10.89 -0.56
C ASN A 778 42.31 11.61 -1.00
N ASP A 779 41.98 12.75 -0.38
CA ASP A 779 40.74 13.55 -0.58
C ASP A 779 39.47 12.73 -0.36
N ALA A 780 39.45 11.91 0.69
CA ALA A 780 38.29 11.06 1.04
C ALA A 780 37.38 11.69 2.10
N VAL A 781 37.66 12.91 2.55
CA VAL A 781 36.98 13.59 3.64
C VAL A 781 36.31 14.87 3.16
N GLY A 782 35.06 15.07 3.56
CA GLY A 782 34.33 16.33 3.49
C GLY A 782 34.18 16.94 4.88
N ILE A 783 34.20 18.29 4.92
CA ILE A 783 33.95 19.05 6.15
C ILE A 783 32.84 20.04 5.92
N GLU A 784 32.04 20.24 6.94
CA GLU A 784 30.95 21.23 6.94
C GLU A 784 30.74 21.82 8.32
N LEU A 785 30.21 23.03 8.37
CA LEU A 785 29.71 23.68 9.58
C LEU A 785 28.20 23.59 9.58
N VAL A 786 27.66 22.88 10.56
CA VAL A 786 26.23 22.73 10.76
C VAL A 786 25.76 23.75 11.75
N THR A 787 24.81 24.58 11.35
CA THR A 787 24.14 25.57 12.19
C THR A 787 22.73 25.11 12.49
N LEU A 788 22.37 25.06 13.78
CA LEU A 788 21.07 24.65 14.25
C LEU A 788 20.31 25.81 14.85
N ILE A 789 18.99 25.75 14.74
CA ILE A 789 18.05 26.59 15.48
C ILE A 789 17.17 25.68 16.36
N THR A 790 16.93 26.10 17.59
CA THR A 790 16.05 25.36 18.51
C THR A 790 14.64 25.96 18.43
N ASP A 791 13.64 25.13 18.18
CA ASP A 791 12.24 25.56 18.14
C ASP A 791 11.64 25.80 19.52
N LYS A 792 10.34 26.17 19.57
CA LYS A 792 9.63 26.46 20.83
C LYS A 792 9.42 25.23 21.72
N GLU A 793 9.44 24.04 21.13
CA GLU A 793 9.36 22.75 21.80
C GLU A 793 10.71 22.26 22.31
N GLY A 794 11.80 22.98 22.03
CA GLY A 794 13.16 22.64 22.43
C GLY A 794 13.84 21.63 21.49
N VAL A 795 13.31 21.44 20.28
CA VAL A 795 13.89 20.56 19.27
C VAL A 795 14.84 21.35 18.37
N ASP A 796 15.98 20.75 18.12
CA ASP A 796 17.00 21.34 17.22
C ASP A 796 16.68 20.97 15.76
N HIS A 797 16.73 21.96 14.88
CA HIS A 797 16.56 21.84 13.44
C HIS A 797 17.76 22.41 12.70
N VAL A 798 18.11 21.81 11.57
CA VAL A 798 19.15 22.33 10.69
C VAL A 798 18.68 23.67 10.11
N TYR A 799 19.42 24.74 10.43
CA TYR A 799 19.20 26.08 9.88
C TYR A 799 20.01 26.30 8.60
N ASN A 800 21.30 25.98 8.63
CA ASN A 800 22.23 26.12 7.50
C ASN A 800 23.37 25.11 7.61
N ILE A 801 23.94 24.73 6.45
CA ILE A 801 25.15 23.91 6.35
C ILE A 801 26.11 24.59 5.40
N ASP A 802 27.25 25.03 5.91
CA ASP A 802 28.31 25.61 5.11
C ASP A 802 29.37 24.56 4.77
N GLN A 803 29.50 24.26 3.48
CA GLN A 803 30.46 23.28 2.94
C GLN A 803 31.85 23.91 2.85
N PHE A 804 32.87 23.19 3.36
CA PHE A 804 34.27 23.58 3.19
C PHE A 804 34.78 23.06 1.87
N LYS A 805 35.61 23.87 1.22
CA LYS A 805 36.34 23.50 0.00
C LYS A 805 37.78 23.21 0.33
N MET A 806 38.33 22.12 -0.16
CA MET A 806 39.76 21.83 -0.10
C MET A 806 40.48 22.83 -0.98
N VAL A 807 41.50 23.50 -0.40
CA VAL A 807 42.27 24.55 -1.07
C VAL A 807 43.74 24.18 -1.28
N SER A 808 44.29 23.30 -0.45
CA SER A 808 45.65 22.77 -0.61
C SER A 808 45.82 21.46 0.13
N ASN A 809 46.82 20.67 -0.27
CA ASN A 809 47.29 19.48 0.43
C ASN A 809 48.80 19.42 0.46
N GLU A 810 49.37 19.00 1.58
CA GLU A 810 50.80 18.74 1.77
C GLU A 810 50.97 17.37 2.45
N GLY A 811 51.24 16.34 1.66
CA GLY A 811 51.24 14.95 2.14
C GLY A 811 49.85 14.52 2.60
N ASN A 812 49.75 14.11 3.86
CA ASN A 812 48.46 13.73 4.48
C ASN A 812 47.65 14.92 5.03
N LEU A 813 48.20 16.14 5.00
CA LEU A 813 47.55 17.33 5.55
C LEU A 813 46.76 18.04 4.46
N PHE A 814 45.46 18.09 4.64
CA PHE A 814 44.49 18.75 3.77
C PHE A 814 43.96 20.00 4.40
N THR A 815 43.99 21.12 3.69
CA THR A 815 43.48 22.42 4.16
C THR A 815 42.15 22.72 3.49
N PHE A 816 41.16 22.97 4.32
CA PHE A 816 39.77 23.27 3.92
C PHE A 816 39.40 24.69 4.34
N LYS A 817 38.66 25.41 3.50
CA LYS A 817 38.14 26.76 3.79
C LYS A 817 36.65 26.90 3.49
N ALA A 818 35.97 27.64 4.33
CA ALA A 818 34.60 28.09 4.13
C ALA A 818 34.41 29.50 4.68
N THR A 819 33.40 30.18 4.17
CA THR A 819 32.93 31.47 4.68
C THR A 819 31.55 31.23 5.31
N HIS A 820 31.44 31.49 6.61
CA HIS A 820 30.20 31.34 7.40
C HIS A 820 29.49 32.67 7.50
N SER A 821 28.18 32.68 7.35
CA SER A 821 27.31 33.82 7.58
C SER A 821 25.94 33.39 8.07
N ILE A 822 25.33 34.19 8.94
CA ILE A 822 23.96 34.01 9.40
C ILE A 822 23.19 35.30 9.10
N ASP A 823 22.10 35.21 8.33
CA ASP A 823 21.35 36.37 7.88
C ASP A 823 20.37 36.91 8.93
N ASN A 824 19.92 36.09 9.86
CA ASN A 824 18.94 36.42 10.87
C ASN A 824 19.57 36.56 12.25
N ALA A 825 19.19 37.58 13.02
CA ALA A 825 19.55 37.68 14.42
C ALA A 825 18.81 36.60 15.23
N GLY A 826 19.51 35.98 16.17
CA GLY A 826 18.94 34.94 17.01
C GLY A 826 19.99 34.19 17.82
N SER A 827 19.58 33.11 18.47
CA SER A 827 20.47 32.18 19.14
C SER A 827 20.58 30.88 18.33
N PHE A 828 21.78 30.55 17.93
CA PHE A 828 22.11 29.39 17.11
C PHE A 828 23.12 28.48 17.81
N LYS A 829 23.13 27.21 17.44
CA LYS A 829 24.18 26.27 17.84
C LYS A 829 24.99 25.91 16.58
N VAL A 830 26.28 25.87 16.70
CA VAL A 830 27.18 25.52 15.57
C VAL A 830 28.12 24.40 15.96
N CYS A 831 28.38 23.48 15.05
CA CYS A 831 29.39 22.43 15.23
C CYS A 831 29.93 22.01 13.86
N TYR A 832 31.19 21.64 13.81
CA TYR A 832 31.82 21.11 12.61
C TYR A 832 31.52 19.62 12.51
N ARG A 833 31.30 19.17 11.29
CA ARG A 833 31.06 17.74 10.99
C ARG A 833 32.02 17.31 9.86
N MET A 834 32.71 16.22 10.11
CA MET A 834 33.54 15.54 9.12
C MET A 834 32.84 14.27 8.67
N TYR A 835 32.84 13.99 7.38
CA TYR A 835 32.19 12.83 6.78
C TYR A 835 33.00 12.29 5.60
N PRO A 836 32.85 10.97 5.24
CA PRO A 836 33.46 10.41 4.04
C PRO A 836 32.87 11.02 2.78
N LYS A 837 33.74 11.48 1.88
CA LYS A 837 33.35 12.13 0.64
C LYS A 837 33.76 11.28 -0.55
N ASN A 838 32.77 10.86 -1.33
CA ASN A 838 32.98 10.18 -2.61
C ASN A 838 31.82 10.56 -3.57
N GLU A 839 32.19 11.10 -4.73
CA GLU A 839 31.22 11.53 -5.76
C GLU A 839 30.40 10.38 -6.36
N ASN A 840 30.89 9.15 -6.20
CA ASN A 840 30.20 7.94 -6.66
C ASN A 840 29.18 7.38 -5.66
N LEU A 841 29.01 7.98 -4.47
CA LEU A 841 27.94 7.60 -3.55
C LEU A 841 26.65 8.34 -3.92
N PRO A 842 25.52 7.63 -4.12
CA PRO A 842 24.22 8.25 -4.41
C PRO A 842 23.75 9.17 -3.28
N HIS A 843 23.96 8.72 -2.05
CA HIS A 843 23.62 9.46 -0.82
C HIS A 843 24.76 9.38 0.17
N ARG A 844 24.99 10.45 0.94
CA ARG A 844 26.02 10.44 2.01
C ARG A 844 25.72 9.39 3.09
N GLN A 845 24.43 9.14 3.32
CA GLN A 845 23.96 8.14 4.27
C GLN A 845 24.27 6.69 3.84
N ASP A 846 24.67 6.44 2.60
CA ASP A 846 25.10 5.09 2.16
C ASP A 846 26.37 4.60 2.86
N PHE A 847 27.09 5.52 3.52
CA PHE A 847 28.29 5.23 4.28
C PHE A 847 28.42 6.19 5.48
N CYS A 848 27.72 5.89 6.57
CA CYS A 848 27.52 6.76 7.73
C CYS A 848 28.69 6.74 8.73
N TYR A 849 29.87 7.20 8.32
CA TYR A 849 30.94 7.57 9.26
C TYR A 849 30.91 9.08 9.46
N VAL A 850 30.81 9.53 10.71
CA VAL A 850 30.72 10.95 11.04
C VAL A 850 31.56 11.23 12.28
N LYS A 851 32.36 12.34 12.25
CA LYS A 851 33.00 12.91 13.42
C LYS A 851 32.52 14.33 13.62
N TRP A 852 32.03 14.63 14.82
CA TRP A 852 31.68 15.98 15.24
C TRP A 852 32.82 16.58 16.06
N PHE A 853 33.13 17.87 15.81
CA PHE A 853 34.17 18.59 16.53
C PHE A 853 33.85 20.10 16.62
N VAL A 854 34.51 20.85 17.52
CA VAL A 854 34.23 22.29 17.80
C VAL A 854 35.45 23.17 17.55
#